data_2d7225133f226b82cb4bcb1bbf67a235
#
_entry.id   2d7225133f226b82cb4bcb1bbf67a235
#
_cell.length_a   1.000
_cell.length_b   1.000
_cell.length_c   1.000
_cell.angle_alpha   90.00
_cell.angle_beta   90.00
_cell.angle_gamma   90.00
#
_symmetry.space_group_name_H-M   'P 1'
#
loop_
_entity.id
_entity.type
_entity.pdbx_description
1 polymer ?
#
loop_
_entity_poly.entity_id
_entity_poly.type
_entity_poly.pdbx_seq_one_letter_code
_entity_poly.pdbx_strand_id
1 'polypeptide(L)'
;MRRFTIYILAILVAFTSCTKDEYAPGNIDIEFQFESLPVDLNVVDNPFITCIVRSETGLDKVQMLIEMNDGKLVPYKTEINEFFNPRHCSIHERPVYTDDMTAFVVRATDLGGAVKEGRIAFEIKSKVNAPVITLNTEGIAFAEGEPIPQFSFSVSSDADLESVAIELIQSATSSELVAPVVDFTDARNFEFDSSTYELNPYDINRIPQLIRIVAVDTYGKTSISTLKINYRALPAPVVSLVQPGTLTEFEGCVITGTATSETGISKVECYTSGEDYESLVASQTVEGAVEHDIAMTIPGDEIRDYITSVKVVVTDARSKVSECVVPVSVNPVFEKVASGSDLAQEIKSRMNNAKYRTVKLELESSPSSALEYSIGSSRINPTKSICLKADPENIRPVVKGSAGCTFEITAANLDNLTFSFKNLEFQANSSSNADFFQVSNNGVGIRLFEIDNCVLKTYKHSLIRTKGNNIPSGVSFSGAVISEIRFNNSIFRMKAPSDNGKAIIYLQQTGDNVNKVSVTNSTFENTIYLLVNNMYSSSGSVDVSICNNTFVNTAGTGTSYFVRFVNGVKGTLNIQDNLFGGTSNFVTSALVSNNQVTKTIRNNYCTEGWYKETAKDFVTKSASDAEVFTDLTNFDLTLKTGTTAYSANVGDPRWIN
;
A
#
# COMPACT_ATOMS: atom_id res chain seq x y z
N MET A 1 -10.18 0.20 64.12
CA MET A 1 -10.44 0.81 62.81
C MET A 1 -9.40 1.83 62.35
N ARG A 2 -8.17 1.85 62.92
CA ARG A 2 -7.10 2.80 62.51
C ARG A 2 -5.89 2.15 61.81
N ARG A 3 -5.92 0.84 61.56
CA ARG A 3 -4.82 0.12 60.88
C ARG A 3 -5.17 -0.36 59.45
N PHE A 4 -6.43 -0.20 59.03
CA PHE A 4 -6.86 -0.60 57.67
C PHE A 4 -6.78 0.55 56.64
N THR A 5 -6.71 1.80 57.08
CA THR A 5 -6.69 2.98 56.19
C THR A 5 -5.28 3.26 55.63
N ILE A 6 -4.22 2.74 56.27
CA ILE A 6 -2.83 2.94 55.81
C ILE A 6 -2.46 1.98 54.69
N TYR A 7 -3.06 0.80 54.64
CA TYR A 7 -2.81 -0.18 53.55
C TYR A 7 -3.53 0.15 52.25
N ILE A 8 -4.64 0.85 52.28
CA ILE A 8 -5.38 1.28 51.08
C ILE A 8 -4.67 2.47 50.42
N LEU A 9 -4.00 3.33 51.18
CA LEU A 9 -3.24 4.44 50.61
C LEU A 9 -1.91 3.99 49.96
N ALA A 10 -1.32 2.89 50.47
CA ALA A 10 -0.09 2.32 49.89
C ALA A 10 -0.35 1.51 48.59
N ILE A 11 -1.57 1.00 48.39
CA ILE A 11 -1.95 0.26 47.16
C ILE A 11 -2.40 1.22 46.06
N LEU A 12 -2.90 2.41 46.38
CA LEU A 12 -3.27 3.42 45.37
C LEU A 12 -2.05 4.16 44.76
N VAL A 13 -0.88 4.10 45.38
CA VAL A 13 0.35 4.68 44.81
C VAL A 13 1.11 3.69 43.91
N ALA A 14 0.74 2.39 43.92
CA ALA A 14 1.44 1.36 43.15
C ALA A 14 0.82 1.06 41.77
N PHE A 15 -0.26 1.73 41.36
CA PHE A 15 -0.92 1.49 40.06
C PHE A 15 -0.95 2.69 39.11
N THR A 16 -0.06 3.67 39.30
CA THR A 16 0.15 4.73 38.32
C THR A 16 1.56 4.68 37.75
N SER A 17 1.95 3.53 37.18
CA SER A 17 3.23 3.44 36.50
C SER A 17 3.09 2.46 35.34
N CYS A 18 2.41 2.92 34.28
CA CYS A 18 2.61 2.48 32.90
C CYS A 18 1.78 3.37 31.98
N THR A 19 2.25 4.55 31.71
CA THR A 19 1.85 5.28 30.51
C THR A 19 3.10 5.90 29.94
N LYS A 20 3.31 5.63 28.65
CA LYS A 20 4.19 6.31 27.68
C LYS A 20 5.27 7.21 28.29
N ASP A 21 6.47 7.14 27.75
CA ASP A 21 7.59 8.05 27.99
C ASP A 21 7.21 9.54 27.73
N GLU A 22 6.34 10.10 28.58
CA GLU A 22 6.24 11.53 28.74
C GLU A 22 7.41 11.92 29.66
N TYR A 23 8.38 12.61 29.11
CA TYR A 23 9.45 13.18 29.88
C TYR A 23 8.83 14.11 30.95
N ALA A 24 9.00 13.79 32.23
CA ALA A 24 8.61 14.70 33.26
C ALA A 24 9.48 15.97 33.13
N PRO A 25 8.93 17.18 33.40
CA PRO A 25 9.70 18.39 33.42
C PRO A 25 10.92 18.24 34.35
N GLY A 26 12.11 18.48 33.83
CA GLY A 26 13.36 18.39 34.57
C GLY A 26 13.85 19.75 35.02
N ASN A 27 14.96 19.79 35.76
CA ASN A 27 15.61 21.04 36.04
C ASN A 27 16.46 21.48 34.86
N ILE A 28 16.24 22.71 34.40
CA ILE A 28 17.08 23.37 33.41
C ILE A 28 18.02 24.32 34.15
N ASP A 29 19.29 24.26 33.84
CA ASP A 29 20.29 25.18 34.34
C ASP A 29 20.87 26.01 33.21
N ILE A 30 20.93 27.34 33.37
CA ILE A 30 21.45 28.28 32.41
C ILE A 30 22.51 29.13 33.11
N GLU A 31 23.77 28.96 32.73
CA GLU A 31 24.92 29.56 33.37
C GLU A 31 25.67 30.45 32.37
N PHE A 32 25.73 31.74 32.65
CA PHE A 32 26.53 32.70 31.86
C PHE A 32 27.91 32.84 32.52
N GLN A 33 28.91 33.07 31.66
CA GLN A 33 30.31 33.27 32.12
C GLN A 33 30.50 34.54 32.96
N PHE A 34 29.67 35.55 32.76
CA PHE A 34 29.72 36.84 33.42
C PHE A 34 28.35 37.20 33.99
N GLU A 35 28.32 38.03 35.05
CA GLU A 35 27.07 38.55 35.64
C GLU A 35 26.46 39.66 34.78
N SER A 36 27.30 40.51 34.16
CA SER A 36 26.95 41.52 33.18
C SER A 36 28.03 41.59 32.09
N LEU A 37 27.69 42.13 30.94
CA LEU A 37 28.61 42.27 29.84
C LEU A 37 28.88 43.73 29.53
N PRO A 38 30.08 44.24 29.83
CA PRO A 38 30.45 45.61 29.47
C PRO A 38 30.65 45.70 27.96
N VAL A 39 29.80 46.48 27.32
CA VAL A 39 29.84 46.74 25.88
C VAL A 39 30.19 48.19 25.67
N ASP A 40 31.34 48.44 25.09
CA ASP A 40 31.73 49.78 24.66
C ASP A 40 31.54 49.92 23.15
N LEU A 41 30.50 50.62 22.72
CA LEU A 41 30.17 50.81 21.29
C LEU A 41 31.20 51.67 20.55
N ASN A 42 32.20 52.19 21.25
CA ASN A 42 33.29 52.96 20.61
C ASN A 42 34.53 52.11 20.32
N VAL A 43 34.55 50.82 20.64
CA VAL A 43 35.66 49.90 20.42
C VAL A 43 35.26 48.77 19.51
N VAL A 44 36.21 48.31 18.68
CA VAL A 44 35.99 47.29 17.67
C VAL A 44 35.78 45.89 18.28
N ASP A 45 36.37 45.65 19.47
CA ASP A 45 36.33 44.33 20.10
C ASP A 45 35.35 44.29 21.33
N ASN A 46 34.09 44.02 21.01
CA ASN A 46 33.10 43.77 22.03
C ASN A 46 33.17 42.30 22.53
N PRO A 47 32.86 42.07 23.83
CA PRO A 47 32.98 40.75 24.42
C PRO A 47 32.00 39.75 23.82
N PHE A 48 32.39 38.46 23.90
CA PHE A 48 31.50 37.34 23.57
C PHE A 48 30.56 37.02 24.71
N ILE A 49 29.34 36.63 24.36
CA ILE A 49 28.39 36.03 25.29
C ILE A 49 28.67 34.53 25.29
N THR A 50 29.05 34.01 26.45
CA THR A 50 29.25 32.58 26.64
C THR A 50 28.23 32.06 27.66
N CYS A 51 27.47 31.08 27.30
CA CYS A 51 26.44 30.49 28.14
C CYS A 51 26.40 28.96 27.95
N ILE A 52 26.17 28.27 29.03
CA ILE A 52 25.97 26.82 29.03
C ILE A 52 24.55 26.54 29.53
N VAL A 53 23.82 25.78 28.75
CA VAL A 53 22.48 25.29 29.07
C VAL A 53 22.56 23.81 29.36
N ARG A 54 22.07 23.38 30.50
CA ARG A 54 21.98 21.97 30.88
C ARG A 54 20.54 21.61 31.20
N SER A 55 20.13 20.40 30.88
CA SER A 55 18.83 19.88 31.24
C SER A 55 18.95 18.44 31.73
N GLU A 56 18.25 18.15 32.81
CA GLU A 56 18.21 16.79 33.39
C GLU A 56 17.43 15.82 32.48
N THR A 57 16.39 16.28 31.79
CA THR A 57 15.53 15.47 30.93
C THR A 57 15.91 15.50 29.45
N GLY A 58 16.77 16.44 29.08
CA GLY A 58 17.13 16.69 27.69
C GLY A 58 16.46 17.95 27.13
N LEU A 59 17.14 18.61 26.21
CA LEU A 59 16.68 19.84 25.57
C LEU A 59 15.81 19.51 24.38
N ASP A 60 14.66 20.14 24.27
CA ASP A 60 13.81 20.17 23.09
C ASP A 60 14.24 21.30 22.16
N LYS A 61 14.39 22.51 22.73
CA LYS A 61 14.86 23.68 21.99
C LYS A 61 15.55 24.69 22.86
N VAL A 62 16.44 25.45 22.27
CA VAL A 62 17.10 26.61 22.89
C VAL A 62 16.95 27.82 21.98
N GLN A 63 16.32 28.86 22.47
CA GLN A 63 16.12 30.12 21.79
C GLN A 63 17.09 31.16 22.32
N MET A 64 17.71 31.91 21.45
CA MET A 64 18.56 33.04 21.76
C MET A 64 17.81 34.31 21.39
N LEU A 65 17.61 35.17 22.38
CA LEU A 65 16.82 36.39 22.26
C LEU A 65 17.66 37.57 22.72
N ILE A 66 17.41 38.72 22.13
CA ILE A 66 17.92 40.01 22.60
C ILE A 66 16.77 40.75 23.27
N GLU A 67 16.97 41.21 24.48
CA GLU A 67 16.05 42.12 25.12
C GLU A 67 16.40 43.55 24.74
N MET A 68 15.39 44.24 24.22
CA MET A 68 15.52 45.63 23.81
C MET A 68 15.11 46.56 24.96
N ASN A 69 15.44 47.83 24.87
CA ASN A 69 15.11 48.84 25.89
C ASN A 69 13.58 49.03 26.11
N ASP A 70 12.74 48.61 25.15
CA ASP A 70 11.28 48.58 25.27
C ASP A 70 10.76 47.31 25.94
N GLY A 71 11.65 46.43 26.39
CA GLY A 71 11.35 45.15 27.05
C GLY A 71 10.94 44.03 26.09
N LYS A 72 10.95 44.27 24.77
CA LYS A 72 10.66 43.20 23.78
C LYS A 72 11.84 42.24 23.67
N LEU A 73 11.52 40.95 23.56
CA LEU A 73 12.47 39.90 23.23
C LEU A 73 12.46 39.67 21.72
N VAL A 74 13.56 39.94 21.07
CA VAL A 74 13.76 39.76 19.63
C VAL A 74 14.61 38.52 19.39
N PRO A 75 14.24 37.59 18.53
CA PRO A 75 15.10 36.45 18.18
C PRO A 75 16.43 36.95 17.61
N TYR A 76 17.53 36.50 18.25
CA TYR A 76 18.87 36.83 17.78
C TYR A 76 19.32 35.92 16.65
N LYS A 77 19.09 34.64 16.83
CA LYS A 77 19.34 33.60 15.84
C LYS A 77 18.23 32.55 15.91
N THR A 78 18.32 31.59 15.01
CA THR A 78 17.44 30.43 15.03
C THR A 78 17.51 29.71 16.34
N GLU A 79 16.38 29.23 16.77
CA GLU A 79 16.34 28.26 17.84
C GLU A 79 17.15 27.02 17.44
N ILE A 80 17.90 26.53 18.41
CA ILE A 80 18.62 25.27 18.31
C ILE A 80 17.64 24.18 18.74
N ASN A 81 17.32 23.26 17.84
CA ASN A 81 16.44 22.12 18.09
C ASN A 81 17.11 20.77 17.77
N GLU A 82 18.37 20.83 17.32
CA GLU A 82 19.22 19.65 17.12
C GLU A 82 20.45 19.77 18.02
N PHE A 83 20.63 18.82 18.92
CA PHE A 83 21.68 18.83 19.91
C PHE A 83 22.60 17.63 19.74
N PHE A 84 23.92 17.89 19.67
CA PHE A 84 24.92 16.82 19.70
C PHE A 84 24.90 16.07 21.02
N ASN A 85 24.68 16.78 22.13
CA ASN A 85 24.39 16.22 23.44
C ASN A 85 23.00 16.71 23.88
N PRO A 86 22.00 15.85 23.99
CA PRO A 86 20.63 16.25 24.28
C PRO A 86 20.50 16.92 25.68
N ARG A 87 21.48 16.79 26.55
CA ARG A 87 21.46 17.41 27.91
C ARG A 87 22.35 18.64 28.06
N HIS A 88 23.01 19.05 26.98
CA HIS A 88 23.98 20.11 27.04
C HIS A 88 24.00 20.92 25.76
N CYS A 89 23.84 22.22 25.84
CA CYS A 89 24.04 23.18 24.77
C CYS A 89 25.00 24.28 25.23
N SER A 90 26.04 24.51 24.43
CA SER A 90 26.97 25.62 24.67
C SER A 90 26.70 26.71 23.65
N ILE A 91 26.50 27.92 24.14
CA ILE A 91 26.29 29.12 23.34
C ILE A 91 27.56 29.95 23.45
N HIS A 92 28.12 30.35 22.34
CA HIS A 92 29.25 31.27 22.25
C HIS A 92 28.98 32.24 21.11
N GLU A 93 28.42 33.41 21.46
CA GLU A 93 27.86 34.35 20.49
C GLU A 93 28.37 35.76 20.73
N ARG A 94 28.45 36.51 19.62
CA ARG A 94 28.80 37.93 19.67
C ARG A 94 27.81 38.70 18.80
N PRO A 95 26.72 39.21 19.41
CA PRO A 95 25.79 40.05 18.64
C PRO A 95 26.46 41.34 18.20
N VAL A 96 25.87 41.93 17.16
CA VAL A 96 26.17 43.32 16.86
C VAL A 96 25.42 44.17 17.89
N TYR A 97 26.14 44.64 18.85
CA TYR A 97 25.55 45.41 19.94
C TYR A 97 25.04 46.77 19.47
N THR A 98 23.86 47.15 19.97
CA THR A 98 23.21 48.44 19.71
C THR A 98 22.84 49.13 21.02
N ASP A 99 22.64 50.46 20.97
CA ASP A 99 22.30 51.24 22.16
C ASP A 99 20.96 50.87 22.78
N ASP A 100 20.09 50.26 22.05
CA ASP A 100 18.75 49.85 22.47
C ASP A 100 18.66 48.40 23.00
N MET A 101 19.78 47.67 22.97
CA MET A 101 19.90 46.33 23.54
C MET A 101 20.19 46.43 25.03
N THR A 102 19.44 45.69 25.85
CA THR A 102 19.61 45.69 27.30
C THR A 102 20.14 44.39 27.89
N ALA A 103 19.86 43.27 27.20
CA ALA A 103 20.32 41.96 27.63
C ALA A 103 20.28 40.92 26.51
N PHE A 104 21.01 39.86 26.76
CA PHE A 104 20.85 38.60 26.01
C PHE A 104 20.09 37.62 26.87
N VAL A 105 19.06 37.02 26.31
CA VAL A 105 18.20 36.06 26.98
C VAL A 105 18.30 34.73 26.29
N VAL A 106 18.55 33.70 27.04
CA VAL A 106 18.50 32.31 26.58
C VAL A 106 17.25 31.67 27.18
N ARG A 107 16.36 31.23 26.32
CA ARG A 107 15.16 30.49 26.74
C ARG A 107 15.32 29.04 26.30
N ALA A 108 15.37 28.15 27.25
CA ALA A 108 15.48 26.73 27.02
C ALA A 108 14.18 26.01 27.35
N THR A 109 13.80 25.08 26.51
CA THR A 109 12.67 24.14 26.72
C THR A 109 13.24 22.75 26.77
N ASP A 110 12.85 21.95 27.74
CA ASP A 110 13.24 20.55 27.80
C ASP A 110 12.17 19.63 27.14
N LEU A 111 12.53 18.37 26.98
CA LEU A 111 11.64 17.36 26.42
C LEU A 111 10.41 17.08 27.28
N GLY A 112 10.45 17.48 28.58
CA GLY A 112 9.32 17.42 29.50
C GLY A 112 8.42 18.66 29.46
N GLY A 113 8.76 19.66 28.64
CA GLY A 113 8.00 20.90 28.49
C GLY A 113 8.32 21.97 29.53
N ALA A 114 9.31 21.74 30.44
CA ALA A 114 9.78 22.80 31.33
C ALA A 114 10.49 23.89 30.51
N VAL A 115 10.25 25.14 30.89
CA VAL A 115 10.88 26.29 30.24
C VAL A 115 11.63 27.10 31.31
N LYS A 116 12.87 27.46 31.00
CA LYS A 116 13.67 28.36 31.84
C LYS A 116 14.32 29.42 30.98
N GLU A 117 14.39 30.61 31.54
CA GLU A 117 15.13 31.73 30.94
C GLU A 117 16.34 32.06 31.81
N GLY A 118 17.45 32.31 31.16
CA GLY A 118 18.64 32.93 31.70
C GLY A 118 18.88 34.26 31.02
N ARG A 119 19.39 35.25 31.74
CA ARG A 119 19.55 36.61 31.24
C ARG A 119 20.95 37.16 31.65
N ILE A 120 21.65 37.77 30.68
CA ILE A 120 22.85 38.56 30.94
C ILE A 120 22.60 39.99 30.47
N ALA A 121 22.77 40.96 31.38
CA ALA A 121 22.57 42.38 31.08
C ALA A 121 23.77 42.95 30.31
N PHE A 122 23.52 43.89 29.43
CA PHE A 122 24.54 44.69 28.75
C PHE A 122 24.76 46.01 29.46
N GLU A 123 26.02 46.34 29.75
CA GLU A 123 26.45 47.65 30.24
C GLU A 123 27.00 48.46 29.06
N ILE A 124 26.09 49.13 28.32
CA ILE A 124 26.45 49.82 27.10
C ILE A 124 26.92 51.23 27.39
N LYS A 125 28.12 51.53 26.95
CA LYS A 125 28.66 52.90 26.92
C LYS A 125 28.46 53.48 25.51
N SER A 126 27.60 54.45 25.41
CA SER A 126 27.31 55.16 24.18
C SER A 126 27.90 56.58 24.15
N LYS A 127 28.54 56.99 23.12
CA LYS A 127 29.06 58.38 22.95
C LYS A 127 28.24 59.21 21.98
N VAL A 128 27.55 58.57 21.04
CA VAL A 128 26.68 59.21 20.02
C VAL A 128 25.39 58.43 19.92
N ASN A 129 24.31 59.01 19.41
CA ASN A 129 23.09 58.30 19.16
C ASN A 129 23.27 57.34 17.98
N ALA A 130 22.61 56.17 18.06
CA ALA A 130 22.60 55.25 16.94
C ALA A 130 21.87 55.87 15.72
N PRO A 131 22.21 55.46 14.49
CA PRO A 131 21.49 55.88 13.31
C PRO A 131 19.98 55.69 13.44
N VAL A 132 19.18 56.58 12.86
CA VAL A 132 17.72 56.50 12.87
C VAL A 132 17.27 56.01 11.49
N ILE A 133 16.58 54.90 11.46
CA ILE A 133 16.00 54.34 10.23
C ILE A 133 14.53 54.72 10.21
N THR A 134 14.12 55.44 9.14
CA THR A 134 12.71 55.80 8.91
C THR A 134 12.17 55.02 7.73
N LEU A 135 11.21 54.19 7.94
CA LEU A 135 10.50 53.45 6.91
C LEU A 135 9.45 54.34 6.27
N ASN A 136 9.45 54.48 4.96
CA ASN A 136 8.43 55.20 4.19
C ASN A 136 7.27 54.30 3.80
N THR A 137 7.36 52.99 4.16
CA THR A 137 6.37 51.96 3.86
C THR A 137 6.13 51.15 5.12
N GLU A 138 4.88 50.96 5.52
CA GLU A 138 4.54 50.20 6.72
C GLU A 138 4.63 48.68 6.54
N GLY A 139 4.53 48.18 5.32
CA GLY A 139 4.63 46.78 4.96
C GLY A 139 4.48 46.55 3.47
N ILE A 140 4.89 45.38 3.03
CA ILE A 140 4.81 44.94 1.65
C ILE A 140 3.82 43.77 1.57
N ALA A 141 2.86 43.86 0.66
CA ALA A 141 1.92 42.77 0.41
C ALA A 141 1.96 42.39 -1.08
N PHE A 142 2.15 41.12 -1.37
CA PHE A 142 2.09 40.59 -2.73
C PHE A 142 1.72 39.13 -2.75
N ALA A 143 1.19 38.67 -3.87
CA ALA A 143 0.87 37.28 -4.07
C ALA A 143 2.01 36.52 -4.76
N GLU A 144 1.95 35.22 -4.66
CA GLU A 144 2.89 34.33 -5.33
C GLU A 144 3.02 34.62 -6.82
N GLY A 145 4.28 34.86 -7.28
CA GLY A 145 4.63 35.18 -8.66
C GLY A 145 4.38 36.64 -9.05
N GLU A 146 3.89 37.47 -8.15
CA GLU A 146 3.94 38.92 -8.34
C GLU A 146 5.32 39.44 -7.98
N PRO A 147 5.81 40.52 -8.65
CA PRO A 147 7.04 41.17 -8.25
C PRO A 147 6.88 41.77 -6.84
N ILE A 148 7.96 41.77 -6.08
CA ILE A 148 7.99 42.45 -4.78
C ILE A 148 7.67 43.92 -5.01
N PRO A 149 6.64 44.48 -4.33
CA PRO A 149 6.34 45.90 -4.45
C PRO A 149 7.49 46.79 -4.03
N GLN A 150 7.62 47.92 -4.66
CA GLN A 150 8.65 48.89 -4.33
C GLN A 150 8.48 49.41 -2.89
N PHE A 151 9.60 49.59 -2.20
CA PHE A 151 9.68 50.17 -0.88
C PHE A 151 10.85 51.14 -0.76
N SER A 152 10.75 52.08 0.14
CA SER A 152 11.80 53.03 0.42
C SER A 152 11.96 53.30 1.91
N PHE A 153 13.12 53.72 2.30
CA PHE A 153 13.45 54.16 3.64
C PHE A 153 14.56 55.19 3.63
N SER A 154 14.69 55.92 4.73
CA SER A 154 15.80 56.82 4.94
C SER A 154 16.55 56.49 6.23
N VAL A 155 17.82 56.80 6.27
CA VAL A 155 18.68 56.68 7.45
C VAL A 155 19.30 58.02 7.72
N SER A 156 19.20 58.50 8.98
CA SER A 156 19.93 59.67 9.45
C SER A 156 20.80 59.29 10.63
N SER A 157 21.98 59.88 10.77
CA SER A 157 22.95 59.56 11.83
C SER A 157 23.64 60.80 12.35
N ASP A 158 23.91 60.83 13.66
CA ASP A 158 24.72 61.89 14.29
C ASP A 158 26.23 61.77 13.94
N ALA A 159 26.67 60.57 13.52
CA ALA A 159 28.00 60.25 13.06
C ALA A 159 27.98 59.81 11.60
N ASP A 160 29.13 59.78 10.96
CA ASP A 160 29.22 59.26 9.58
C ASP A 160 28.79 57.79 9.56
N LEU A 161 28.00 57.42 8.56
CA LEU A 161 27.55 56.02 8.32
C LEU A 161 28.74 55.19 7.83
N GLU A 162 28.90 54.02 8.42
CA GLU A 162 29.87 53.01 7.96
C GLU A 162 29.22 52.08 6.95
N SER A 163 27.97 51.62 7.23
CA SER A 163 27.26 50.77 6.31
C SER A 163 25.74 50.80 6.55
N VAL A 164 24.99 50.59 5.47
CA VAL A 164 23.55 50.27 5.52
C VAL A 164 23.35 48.96 4.78
N ALA A 165 22.94 47.95 5.51
CA ALA A 165 22.68 46.62 4.96
C ALA A 165 21.17 46.34 4.89
N ILE A 166 20.74 45.69 3.82
CA ILE A 166 19.40 45.19 3.61
C ILE A 166 19.48 43.68 3.58
N GLU A 167 18.83 43.05 4.49
CA GLU A 167 18.80 41.61 4.62
C GLU A 167 17.37 41.08 4.39
N LEU A 168 17.23 40.11 3.51
CA LEU A 168 15.99 39.37 3.33
C LEU A 168 15.98 38.17 4.26
N ILE A 169 15.12 38.17 5.26
CA ILE A 169 15.01 37.11 6.22
C ILE A 169 14.00 36.07 5.72
N GLN A 170 14.47 34.95 5.25
CA GLN A 170 13.67 33.86 4.68
C GLN A 170 13.14 32.92 5.78
N SER A 171 13.96 32.67 6.78
CA SER A 171 13.59 31.91 7.96
C SER A 171 14.49 32.38 9.12
N ALA A 172 14.25 31.87 10.30
CA ALA A 172 15.11 32.18 11.43
C ALA A 172 16.59 31.74 11.23
N THR A 173 16.91 30.86 10.26
CA THR A 173 18.28 30.39 9.91
C THR A 173 18.82 30.91 8.59
N SER A 174 17.98 31.49 7.76
CA SER A 174 18.38 31.89 6.40
C SER A 174 18.11 33.35 6.19
N SER A 175 19.18 34.12 6.05
CA SER A 175 19.12 35.52 5.62
C SER A 175 19.99 35.68 4.38
N GLU A 176 19.56 36.49 3.45
CA GLU A 176 20.32 36.89 2.28
C GLU A 176 20.61 38.38 2.34
N LEU A 177 21.89 38.73 2.31
CA LEU A 177 22.34 40.11 2.24
C LEU A 177 22.17 40.59 0.81
N VAL A 178 21.27 41.53 0.57
CA VAL A 178 20.99 42.02 -0.79
C VAL A 178 21.99 43.07 -1.24
N ALA A 179 22.37 43.99 -0.36
CA ALA A 179 23.39 44.99 -0.63
C ALA A 179 23.89 45.66 0.64
N PRO A 180 25.16 45.57 0.99
CA PRO A 180 25.77 46.57 1.87
C PRO A 180 26.09 47.80 1.05
N VAL A 181 25.48 48.92 1.36
CA VAL A 181 25.91 50.21 0.86
C VAL A 181 27.01 50.74 1.79
N VAL A 182 28.18 50.99 1.26
CA VAL A 182 29.33 51.47 2.02
C VAL A 182 29.86 52.83 1.52
N ASP A 183 29.41 53.23 0.34
CA ASP A 183 29.74 54.53 -0.24
C ASP A 183 28.53 55.46 -0.21
N PHE A 184 28.60 56.50 0.60
CA PHE A 184 27.50 57.44 0.81
C PHE A 184 27.84 58.80 0.17
N THR A 185 26.89 59.36 -0.60
CA THR A 185 27.00 60.72 -1.15
C THR A 185 26.92 61.77 -0.03
N ASP A 186 26.13 61.52 1.00
CA ASP A 186 26.10 62.23 2.28
C ASP A 186 26.46 61.24 3.38
N ALA A 187 27.54 61.50 4.10
CA ALA A 187 28.06 60.61 5.11
C ALA A 187 27.07 60.35 6.28
N ARG A 188 26.09 61.22 6.49
CA ARG A 188 25.14 61.16 7.64
C ARG A 188 23.70 60.90 7.26
N ASN A 189 23.38 60.98 5.95
CA ASN A 189 22.04 60.76 5.46
C ASN A 189 22.09 59.82 4.26
N PHE A 190 21.23 58.82 4.26
CA PHE A 190 21.07 57.84 3.20
C PHE A 190 19.60 57.63 2.86
N GLU A 191 19.27 57.68 1.57
CA GLU A 191 17.95 57.35 1.06
C GLU A 191 18.02 56.11 0.18
N PHE A 192 17.12 55.16 0.43
CA PHE A 192 17.01 53.93 -0.35
C PHE A 192 15.66 53.90 -1.06
N ASP A 193 15.71 53.54 -2.35
CA ASP A 193 14.54 53.20 -3.15
C ASP A 193 14.80 51.88 -3.87
N SER A 194 13.94 50.88 -3.61
CA SER A 194 14.08 49.54 -4.18
C SER A 194 13.94 49.49 -5.71
N SER A 195 13.42 50.57 -6.36
CA SER A 195 13.37 50.66 -7.81
C SER A 195 14.75 50.78 -8.47
N THR A 196 15.76 51.21 -7.71
CA THR A 196 17.14 51.35 -8.17
C THR A 196 17.98 50.08 -7.94
N TYR A 197 17.42 49.07 -7.27
CA TYR A 197 18.08 47.80 -6.97
C TYR A 197 17.21 46.65 -7.47
N GLU A 198 17.77 45.78 -8.32
CA GLU A 198 17.10 44.54 -8.73
C GLU A 198 17.04 43.58 -7.53
N LEU A 199 15.90 43.54 -6.86
CA LEU A 199 15.59 42.44 -5.95
C LEU A 199 15.21 41.23 -6.80
N ASN A 200 16.06 40.20 -6.80
CA ASN A 200 15.78 38.97 -7.54
C ASN A 200 14.45 38.37 -7.10
N PRO A 201 13.57 37.98 -8.04
CA PRO A 201 12.35 37.28 -7.71
C PRO A 201 12.73 35.95 -7.03
N TYR A 202 12.28 35.77 -5.79
CA TYR A 202 12.48 34.53 -5.04
C TYR A 202 11.52 33.47 -5.55
N ASP A 203 12.01 32.24 -5.63
CA ASP A 203 11.11 31.11 -5.79
C ASP A 203 10.24 30.92 -4.52
N ILE A 204 9.17 30.18 -4.64
CA ILE A 204 8.17 29.97 -3.57
C ILE A 204 8.79 29.43 -2.26
N ASN A 205 9.94 28.77 -2.34
CA ASN A 205 10.62 28.15 -1.19
C ASN A 205 11.54 29.13 -0.46
N ARG A 206 11.73 30.33 -1.01
CA ARG A 206 12.68 31.34 -0.53
C ARG A 206 12.08 32.70 -0.26
N ILE A 207 10.77 32.82 -0.19
CA ILE A 207 10.10 34.09 0.04
C ILE A 207 10.48 34.65 1.41
N PRO A 208 11.05 35.87 1.48
CA PRO A 208 11.40 36.47 2.74
C PRO A 208 10.17 36.76 3.57
N GLN A 209 10.25 36.54 4.88
CA GLN A 209 9.19 36.84 5.83
C GLN A 209 9.24 38.30 6.27
N LEU A 210 10.43 38.90 6.23
CA LEU A 210 10.66 40.29 6.53
C LEU A 210 11.94 40.80 5.87
N ILE A 211 12.00 42.09 5.67
CA ILE A 211 13.23 42.80 5.28
C ILE A 211 13.79 43.43 6.56
N ARG A 212 15.03 43.11 6.89
CA ARG A 212 15.74 43.73 7.99
C ARG A 212 16.73 44.76 7.42
N ILE A 213 16.64 45.96 7.93
CA ILE A 213 17.54 47.07 7.56
C ILE A 213 18.47 47.29 8.75
N VAL A 214 19.74 47.25 8.52
CA VAL A 214 20.78 47.44 9.54
C VAL A 214 21.64 48.62 9.14
N ALA A 215 21.63 49.67 9.91
CA ALA A 215 22.48 50.84 9.72
C ALA A 215 23.57 50.88 10.81
N VAL A 216 24.82 51.05 10.41
CA VAL A 216 25.99 51.09 11.29
C VAL A 216 26.72 52.41 11.04
N ASP A 217 27.06 53.11 12.11
CA ASP A 217 27.90 54.30 12.05
C ASP A 217 29.40 53.99 12.27
N THR A 218 30.26 54.94 12.04
CA THR A 218 31.71 54.79 12.19
C THR A 218 32.17 54.59 13.66
N TYR A 219 31.27 54.73 14.62
CA TYR A 219 31.47 54.36 16.04
C TYR A 219 31.00 52.96 16.34
N GLY A 220 30.55 52.23 15.33
CA GLY A 220 30.05 50.87 15.44
C GLY A 220 28.64 50.77 16.06
N LYS A 221 27.92 51.91 16.20
CA LYS A 221 26.55 51.90 16.67
C LYS A 221 25.62 51.44 15.54
N THR A 222 24.71 50.57 15.94
CA THR A 222 23.85 49.89 14.99
C THR A 222 22.39 50.18 15.30
N SER A 223 21.64 50.49 14.28
CA SER A 223 20.16 50.48 14.29
C SER A 223 19.62 49.42 13.38
N ILE A 224 18.52 48.82 13.83
CA ILE A 224 17.84 47.76 13.09
C ILE A 224 16.37 48.16 12.92
N SER A 225 15.88 48.09 11.72
CA SER A 225 14.45 48.23 11.44
C SER A 225 13.99 47.06 10.59
N THR A 226 12.72 46.71 10.69
CA THR A 226 12.14 45.59 9.95
C THR A 226 10.90 46.01 9.20
N LEU A 227 10.81 45.62 7.93
CA LEU A 227 9.65 45.78 7.09
C LEU A 227 8.97 44.43 6.92
N LYS A 228 7.74 44.33 7.39
CA LYS A 228 6.97 43.08 7.32
C LYS A 228 6.53 42.78 5.89
N ILE A 229 6.69 41.52 5.50
CA ILE A 229 6.21 41.03 4.21
C ILE A 229 4.95 40.17 4.45
N ASN A 230 3.86 40.57 3.85
CA ASN A 230 2.62 39.83 3.81
C ASN A 230 2.51 39.11 2.44
N TYR A 231 3.09 37.92 2.39
CA TYR A 231 3.04 37.07 1.20
C TYR A 231 1.79 36.20 1.22
N ARG A 232 1.04 36.19 0.12
CA ARG A 232 -0.09 35.29 -0.09
C ARG A 232 0.31 34.19 -1.07
N ALA A 233 0.52 33.00 -0.54
CA ALA A 233 0.64 31.82 -1.40
C ALA A 233 -0.71 31.57 -2.08
N LEU A 234 -0.67 31.34 -3.39
CA LEU A 234 -1.87 31.01 -4.15
C LEU A 234 -2.15 29.50 -3.96
N PRO A 235 -3.39 29.11 -3.75
CA PRO A 235 -3.74 27.70 -3.60
C PRO A 235 -3.45 26.93 -4.89
N ALA A 236 -3.21 25.63 -4.75
CA ALA A 236 -3.25 24.72 -5.88
C ALA A 236 -4.66 24.66 -6.49
N PRO A 237 -4.81 24.23 -7.73
CA PRO A 237 -6.13 24.04 -8.34
C PRO A 237 -7.04 23.17 -7.46
N VAL A 238 -8.34 23.40 -7.52
CA VAL A 238 -9.32 22.51 -6.92
C VAL A 238 -9.96 21.71 -8.04
N VAL A 239 -10.00 20.39 -7.89
CA VAL A 239 -10.61 19.47 -8.88
C VAL A 239 -11.67 18.61 -8.20
N SER A 240 -12.83 18.49 -8.84
CA SER A 240 -13.95 17.66 -8.40
C SER A 240 -14.47 16.86 -9.58
N LEU A 241 -14.62 15.56 -9.39
CA LEU A 241 -15.15 14.66 -10.41
C LEU A 241 -16.51 14.13 -10.03
N VAL A 242 -17.36 13.95 -11.03
CA VAL A 242 -18.59 13.20 -10.87
C VAL A 242 -18.22 11.73 -10.82
N GLN A 243 -18.73 11.00 -9.80
CA GLN A 243 -18.50 9.57 -9.68
C GLN A 243 -19.07 8.86 -10.91
N PRO A 244 -18.26 8.21 -11.73
CA PRO A 244 -18.79 7.43 -12.85
C PRO A 244 -19.56 6.23 -12.31
N GLY A 245 -20.55 5.79 -13.07
CA GLY A 245 -21.22 4.52 -12.80
C GLY A 245 -20.28 3.32 -13.02
N THR A 246 -20.84 2.12 -12.97
CA THR A 246 -20.10 0.92 -13.37
C THR A 246 -19.77 1.01 -14.85
N LEU A 247 -18.50 0.91 -15.18
CA LEU A 247 -18.01 0.91 -16.56
C LEU A 247 -18.18 -0.48 -17.20
N THR A 248 -18.18 -0.54 -18.51
CA THR A 248 -18.18 -1.81 -19.25
C THR A 248 -16.85 -1.95 -19.99
N GLU A 249 -16.23 -3.10 -19.88
CA GLU A 249 -14.96 -3.37 -20.57
C GLU A 249 -15.11 -3.17 -22.08
N PHE A 250 -14.13 -2.55 -22.71
CA PHE A 250 -14.09 -2.16 -24.14
C PHE A 250 -15.12 -1.12 -24.58
N GLU A 251 -15.92 -0.57 -23.70
CA GLU A 251 -16.79 0.58 -23.98
C GLU A 251 -16.15 1.87 -23.49
N GLY A 252 -16.07 2.87 -24.36
CA GLY A 252 -15.56 4.19 -23.99
C GLY A 252 -16.51 4.90 -23.02
N CYS A 253 -15.95 5.72 -22.17
CA CYS A 253 -16.74 6.54 -21.26
C CYS A 253 -16.24 7.99 -21.23
N VAL A 254 -17.07 8.89 -20.72
CA VAL A 254 -16.69 10.30 -20.49
C VAL A 254 -16.66 10.54 -18.98
N ILE A 255 -15.53 11.01 -18.51
CA ILE A 255 -15.35 11.48 -17.13
C ILE A 255 -15.66 12.96 -17.09
N THR A 256 -16.58 13.35 -16.22
CA THR A 256 -17.01 14.74 -16.06
C THR A 256 -16.67 15.26 -14.67
N GLY A 257 -16.54 16.58 -14.58
CA GLY A 257 -16.23 17.25 -13.32
C GLY A 257 -15.98 18.73 -13.54
N THR A 258 -15.40 19.36 -12.55
CA THR A 258 -15.01 20.78 -12.61
C THR A 258 -13.63 20.96 -12.01
N ALA A 259 -12.90 21.91 -12.55
CA ALA A 259 -11.64 22.38 -12.01
C ALA A 259 -11.65 23.90 -11.88
N THR A 260 -11.08 24.41 -10.79
CA THR A 260 -10.95 25.86 -10.57
C THR A 260 -9.53 26.18 -10.12
N SER A 261 -9.01 27.35 -10.55
CA SER A 261 -7.72 27.87 -10.12
C SER A 261 -7.70 29.39 -10.15
N GLU A 262 -7.19 30.03 -9.12
CA GLU A 262 -7.01 31.49 -9.10
C GLU A 262 -6.02 31.99 -10.17
N THR A 263 -5.13 31.14 -10.62
CA THR A 263 -4.08 31.47 -11.59
C THR A 263 -4.39 31.06 -13.02
N GLY A 264 -5.54 30.40 -13.20
CA GLY A 264 -5.92 29.78 -14.45
C GLY A 264 -5.36 28.37 -14.63
N ILE A 265 -6.12 27.52 -15.28
CA ILE A 265 -5.78 26.12 -15.56
C ILE A 265 -5.00 26.07 -16.88
N SER A 266 -3.88 25.38 -16.90
CA SER A 266 -3.05 25.17 -18.09
C SER A 266 -3.23 23.79 -18.72
N LYS A 267 -3.50 22.77 -17.91
CA LYS A 267 -3.56 21.38 -18.38
C LYS A 267 -4.46 20.52 -17.51
N VAL A 268 -5.18 19.62 -18.15
CA VAL A 268 -5.97 18.55 -17.50
C VAL A 268 -5.56 17.21 -18.11
N GLU A 269 -5.20 16.24 -17.28
CA GLU A 269 -4.80 14.90 -17.68
C GLU A 269 -5.67 13.86 -16.98
N CYS A 270 -6.08 12.84 -17.72
CA CYS A 270 -6.88 11.73 -17.21
C CYS A 270 -6.10 10.43 -17.29
N TYR A 271 -6.06 9.70 -16.19
CA TYR A 271 -5.37 8.42 -16.05
C TYR A 271 -6.35 7.32 -15.65
N THR A 272 -6.13 6.13 -16.15
CA THR A 272 -6.74 4.90 -15.62
C THR A 272 -5.71 4.16 -14.78
N SER A 273 -6.12 3.66 -13.60
CA SER A 273 -5.21 3.02 -12.66
C SER A 273 -5.79 1.71 -12.14
N GLY A 274 -4.91 0.74 -11.84
CA GLY A 274 -5.18 -0.54 -11.21
C GLY A 274 -4.04 -0.91 -10.27
N GLU A 275 -4.01 -2.13 -9.73
CA GLU A 275 -3.06 -2.56 -8.71
C GLU A 275 -1.58 -2.28 -9.09
N ASP A 276 -1.18 -2.63 -10.34
CA ASP A 276 0.18 -2.41 -10.86
C ASP A 276 0.14 -1.70 -12.22
N TYR A 277 -0.79 -0.78 -12.37
CA TYR A 277 -1.02 -0.14 -13.66
C TYR A 277 -1.48 1.30 -13.48
N GLU A 278 -0.85 2.19 -14.21
CA GLU A 278 -1.33 3.56 -14.44
C GLU A 278 -1.00 3.96 -15.88
N SER A 279 -1.97 4.51 -16.59
CA SER A 279 -1.82 4.97 -17.96
C SER A 279 -2.48 6.32 -18.16
N LEU A 280 -1.79 7.23 -18.81
CA LEU A 280 -2.37 8.47 -19.32
C LEU A 280 -3.26 8.13 -20.52
N VAL A 281 -4.56 8.37 -20.40
CA VAL A 281 -5.54 8.03 -21.42
C VAL A 281 -6.12 9.21 -22.17
N ALA A 282 -6.06 10.41 -21.57
CA ALA A 282 -6.47 11.64 -22.22
C ALA A 282 -5.73 12.83 -21.64
N SER A 283 -5.45 13.85 -22.45
CA SER A 283 -4.80 15.10 -22.04
C SER A 283 -5.41 16.26 -22.82
N GLN A 284 -5.67 17.35 -22.12
CA GLN A 284 -6.23 18.59 -22.68
C GLN A 284 -5.42 19.78 -22.19
N THR A 285 -4.97 20.62 -23.13
CA THR A 285 -4.43 21.95 -22.79
C THR A 285 -5.57 22.93 -22.63
N VAL A 286 -5.51 23.75 -21.58
CA VAL A 286 -6.52 24.77 -21.26
C VAL A 286 -5.82 26.14 -21.28
N GLU A 287 -6.46 27.13 -21.88
CA GLU A 287 -5.86 28.47 -22.07
C GLU A 287 -6.13 29.40 -20.87
N GLY A 288 -5.64 29.04 -19.69
CA GLY A 288 -5.65 29.92 -18.52
C GLY A 288 -7.05 30.21 -17.91
N ALA A 289 -8.03 29.38 -18.17
CA ALA A 289 -9.36 29.54 -17.59
C ALA A 289 -9.35 29.35 -16.06
N VAL A 290 -9.96 30.27 -15.32
CA VAL A 290 -10.06 30.17 -13.85
C VAL A 290 -11.04 29.07 -13.41
N GLU A 291 -11.99 28.72 -14.28
CA GLU A 291 -12.93 27.60 -14.12
C GLU A 291 -12.98 26.83 -15.43
N HIS A 292 -12.98 25.49 -15.34
CA HIS A 292 -12.99 24.61 -16.50
C HIS A 292 -13.88 23.39 -16.22
N ASP A 293 -14.84 23.17 -17.12
CA ASP A 293 -15.65 21.95 -17.11
C ASP A 293 -14.84 20.78 -17.68
N ILE A 294 -14.60 19.79 -16.86
CA ILE A 294 -13.88 18.57 -17.25
C ILE A 294 -14.85 17.68 -18.01
N ALA A 295 -14.49 17.33 -19.25
CA ALA A 295 -15.19 16.35 -20.08
C ALA A 295 -14.15 15.51 -20.85
N MET A 296 -13.54 14.54 -20.16
CA MET A 296 -12.45 13.72 -20.70
C MET A 296 -12.97 12.37 -21.19
N THR A 297 -12.77 12.08 -22.46
CA THR A 297 -13.15 10.79 -23.04
C THR A 297 -12.04 9.77 -22.80
N ILE A 298 -12.39 8.68 -22.13
CA ILE A 298 -11.54 7.49 -22.04
C ILE A 298 -11.91 6.57 -23.19
N PRO A 299 -10.97 6.22 -24.08
CA PRO A 299 -11.24 5.28 -25.17
C PRO A 299 -11.63 3.90 -24.64
N GLY A 300 -12.52 3.21 -25.35
CA GLY A 300 -12.98 1.87 -24.92
C GLY A 300 -11.86 0.86 -24.79
N ASP A 301 -10.84 0.98 -25.63
CA ASP A 301 -9.67 0.13 -25.55
C ASP A 301 -8.77 0.38 -24.32
N GLU A 302 -9.00 1.41 -23.54
CA GLU A 302 -8.37 1.69 -22.25
C GLU A 302 -9.23 1.26 -21.04
N ILE A 303 -10.49 0.86 -21.25
CA ILE A 303 -11.34 0.33 -20.18
C ILE A 303 -11.16 -1.17 -20.05
N ARG A 304 -10.57 -1.60 -18.94
CA ARG A 304 -10.22 -3.00 -18.67
C ARG A 304 -10.72 -3.42 -17.28
N ASP A 305 -10.93 -4.71 -17.11
CA ASP A 305 -11.38 -5.31 -15.84
C ASP A 305 -10.43 -5.15 -14.67
N TYR A 306 -9.17 -4.83 -14.92
CA TYR A 306 -8.16 -4.57 -13.90
C TYR A 306 -8.07 -3.10 -13.47
N ILE A 307 -8.87 -2.22 -14.06
CA ILE A 307 -8.95 -0.82 -13.65
C ILE A 307 -9.82 -0.70 -12.40
N THR A 308 -9.30 -0.04 -11.39
CA THR A 308 -9.98 0.17 -10.10
C THR A 308 -10.25 1.63 -9.81
N SER A 309 -9.60 2.54 -10.54
CA SER A 309 -9.82 3.98 -10.37
C SER A 309 -9.52 4.77 -11.64
N VAL A 310 -10.12 5.94 -11.71
CA VAL A 310 -9.79 7.00 -12.66
C VAL A 310 -9.25 8.18 -11.87
N LYS A 311 -8.12 8.71 -12.31
CA LYS A 311 -7.44 9.86 -11.72
C LYS A 311 -7.43 11.01 -12.73
N VAL A 312 -7.82 12.19 -12.31
CA VAL A 312 -7.65 13.42 -13.09
C VAL A 312 -6.67 14.33 -12.37
N VAL A 313 -5.68 14.77 -13.11
CA VAL A 313 -4.62 15.68 -12.66
C VAL A 313 -4.83 17.02 -13.35
N VAL A 314 -4.89 18.07 -12.56
CA VAL A 314 -5.06 19.45 -13.05
C VAL A 314 -3.82 20.24 -12.69
N THR A 315 -3.25 20.90 -13.70
CA THR A 315 -2.09 21.78 -13.56
C THR A 315 -2.51 23.20 -13.86
N ASP A 316 -2.14 24.15 -13.03
CA ASP A 316 -2.40 25.57 -13.26
C ASP A 316 -1.29 26.25 -14.07
N ALA A 317 -1.48 27.53 -14.39
CA ALA A 317 -0.49 28.32 -15.16
C ALA A 317 0.85 28.49 -14.44
N ARG A 318 0.93 28.18 -13.16
CA ARG A 318 2.16 28.22 -12.33
C ARG A 318 2.73 26.87 -12.03
N SER A 319 2.27 25.83 -12.73
CA SER A 319 2.71 24.44 -12.56
C SER A 319 2.35 23.84 -11.19
N LYS A 320 1.42 24.43 -10.43
CA LYS A 320 0.85 23.76 -9.27
C LYS A 320 -0.12 22.69 -9.74
N VAL A 321 -0.10 21.57 -9.04
CA VAL A 321 -0.82 20.38 -9.43
C VAL A 321 -1.80 19.97 -8.32
N SER A 322 -2.98 19.56 -8.72
CA SER A 322 -3.91 18.83 -7.87
C SER A 322 -4.46 17.62 -8.60
N GLU A 323 -4.81 16.61 -7.84
CA GLU A 323 -5.40 15.39 -8.38
C GLU A 323 -6.71 15.03 -7.66
N CYS A 324 -7.60 14.42 -8.40
CA CYS A 324 -8.80 13.79 -7.87
C CYS A 324 -8.87 12.35 -8.39
N VAL A 325 -9.04 11.41 -7.47
CA VAL A 325 -9.12 9.98 -7.79
C VAL A 325 -10.52 9.50 -7.44
N VAL A 326 -11.21 8.90 -8.40
CA VAL A 326 -12.52 8.28 -8.19
C VAL A 326 -12.42 6.77 -8.41
N PRO A 327 -12.90 5.94 -7.47
CA PRO A 327 -12.94 4.51 -7.65
C PRO A 327 -13.94 4.14 -8.74
N VAL A 328 -13.61 3.11 -9.52
CA VAL A 328 -14.49 2.56 -10.55
C VAL A 328 -14.57 1.05 -10.42
N SER A 329 -15.69 0.49 -10.85
CA SER A 329 -15.83 -0.94 -11.10
C SER A 329 -16.06 -1.14 -12.59
N VAL A 330 -15.45 -2.19 -13.14
CA VAL A 330 -15.57 -2.51 -14.56
C VAL A 330 -16.24 -3.86 -14.70
N ASN A 331 -17.39 -3.91 -15.39
CA ASN A 331 -18.03 -5.15 -15.78
C ASN A 331 -17.18 -5.84 -16.84
N PRO A 332 -16.67 -7.07 -16.58
CA PRO A 332 -15.90 -7.80 -17.57
C PRO A 332 -16.80 -8.26 -18.71
N VAL A 333 -16.33 -8.11 -19.93
CA VAL A 333 -17.00 -8.61 -21.12
C VAL A 333 -16.46 -9.99 -21.49
N PHE A 334 -17.36 -10.95 -21.60
CA PHE A 334 -17.07 -12.29 -22.11
C PHE A 334 -17.48 -12.36 -23.58
N GLU A 335 -16.52 -12.68 -24.45
CA GLU A 335 -16.82 -12.88 -25.85
C GLU A 335 -17.49 -14.25 -26.07
N LYS A 336 -18.59 -14.27 -26.82
CA LYS A 336 -19.32 -15.51 -27.09
C LYS A 336 -18.57 -16.38 -28.11
N VAL A 337 -18.54 -17.68 -27.82
CA VAL A 337 -17.98 -18.70 -28.69
C VAL A 337 -19.09 -19.67 -29.07
N ALA A 338 -19.37 -19.78 -30.38
CA ALA A 338 -20.38 -20.66 -30.88
C ALA A 338 -19.97 -22.14 -30.72
N SER A 339 -20.95 -23.02 -30.58
CA SER A 339 -20.71 -24.45 -30.53
C SER A 339 -20.08 -24.97 -31.85
N GLY A 340 -19.24 -25.99 -31.71
CA GLY A 340 -18.48 -26.54 -32.83
C GLY A 340 -17.21 -25.77 -33.22
N SER A 341 -16.94 -24.62 -32.59
CA SER A 341 -15.68 -23.89 -32.74
C SER A 341 -14.49 -24.66 -32.14
N ASP A 342 -13.31 -24.48 -32.74
CA ASP A 342 -12.05 -24.94 -32.11
C ASP A 342 -11.69 -24.00 -30.96
N LEU A 343 -12.02 -24.40 -29.73
CA LEU A 343 -11.81 -23.61 -28.55
C LEU A 343 -10.33 -23.27 -28.31
N ALA A 344 -9.41 -24.17 -28.71
CA ALA A 344 -7.99 -23.89 -28.58
C ALA A 344 -7.54 -22.75 -29.49
N GLN A 345 -8.06 -22.68 -30.71
CA GLN A 345 -7.76 -21.58 -31.63
C GLN A 345 -8.41 -20.27 -31.17
N GLU A 346 -9.63 -20.32 -30.65
CA GLU A 346 -10.29 -19.14 -30.06
C GLU A 346 -9.51 -18.56 -28.91
N ILE A 347 -9.04 -19.38 -27.99
CA ILE A 347 -8.18 -18.95 -26.87
C ILE A 347 -6.84 -18.41 -27.38
N LYS A 348 -6.17 -19.13 -28.30
CA LYS A 348 -4.86 -18.79 -28.83
C LYS A 348 -4.86 -17.45 -29.57
N SER A 349 -5.88 -17.19 -30.38
CA SER A 349 -6.00 -15.92 -31.12
C SER A 349 -6.03 -14.72 -30.19
N ARG A 350 -6.76 -14.82 -29.08
CA ARG A 350 -6.84 -13.77 -28.07
C ARG A 350 -5.58 -13.66 -27.19
N MET A 351 -4.95 -14.79 -26.85
CA MET A 351 -3.66 -14.76 -26.16
C MET A 351 -2.58 -14.04 -26.96
N ASN A 352 -2.58 -14.18 -28.29
CA ASN A 352 -1.62 -13.52 -29.18
C ASN A 352 -1.94 -12.03 -29.43
N ASN A 353 -3.12 -11.57 -29.08
CA ASN A 353 -3.54 -10.19 -29.26
C ASN A 353 -3.19 -9.35 -28.02
N ALA A 354 -2.37 -8.31 -28.21
CA ALA A 354 -1.88 -7.46 -27.11
C ALA A 354 -2.99 -6.75 -26.31
N LYS A 355 -4.16 -6.53 -26.93
CA LYS A 355 -5.28 -5.87 -26.22
C LYS A 355 -5.89 -6.72 -25.09
N TYR A 356 -5.66 -8.03 -25.07
CA TYR A 356 -6.15 -8.90 -24.00
C TYR A 356 -5.06 -9.12 -22.96
N ARG A 357 -5.33 -8.81 -21.69
CA ARG A 357 -4.57 -9.32 -20.54
C ARG A 357 -5.16 -10.63 -20.04
N THR A 358 -6.47 -10.73 -20.11
CA THR A 358 -7.24 -11.93 -19.77
C THR A 358 -8.08 -12.35 -20.96
N VAL A 359 -8.05 -13.62 -21.30
CA VAL A 359 -8.95 -14.22 -22.30
C VAL A 359 -10.25 -14.59 -21.59
N LYS A 360 -11.34 -13.90 -21.92
CA LYS A 360 -12.67 -14.11 -21.33
C LYS A 360 -13.65 -14.60 -22.38
N LEU A 361 -14.05 -15.85 -22.27
CA LEU A 361 -14.94 -16.48 -23.24
C LEU A 361 -16.19 -17.04 -22.54
N GLU A 362 -17.35 -16.78 -23.15
CA GLU A 362 -18.62 -17.41 -22.82
C GLU A 362 -18.97 -18.42 -23.86
N LEU A 363 -18.96 -19.69 -23.48
CA LEU A 363 -19.33 -20.78 -24.38
C LEU A 363 -20.85 -20.81 -24.52
N GLU A 364 -21.32 -20.87 -25.77
CA GLU A 364 -22.73 -21.08 -26.04
C GLU A 364 -23.23 -22.35 -25.34
N SER A 365 -24.37 -22.27 -24.71
CA SER A 365 -25.01 -23.37 -24.01
C SER A 365 -26.50 -23.43 -24.36
N SER A 366 -27.11 -24.58 -24.17
CA SER A 366 -28.51 -24.83 -24.57
C SER A 366 -29.30 -25.39 -23.39
N PRO A 367 -30.56 -24.99 -23.19
CA PRO A 367 -31.41 -25.56 -22.16
C PRO A 367 -31.83 -27.00 -22.45
N SER A 368 -31.67 -27.46 -23.69
CA SER A 368 -32.21 -28.76 -24.17
C SER A 368 -31.16 -29.84 -24.41
N SER A 369 -29.89 -29.47 -24.62
CA SER A 369 -28.83 -30.43 -24.92
C SER A 369 -27.45 -29.88 -24.58
N ALA A 370 -26.52 -30.74 -24.18
CA ALA A 370 -25.14 -30.36 -23.97
C ALA A 370 -24.49 -30.07 -25.35
N LEU A 371 -23.99 -28.85 -25.52
CA LEU A 371 -23.19 -28.47 -26.69
C LEU A 371 -21.75 -28.92 -26.50
N GLU A 372 -21.05 -29.25 -27.59
CA GLU A 372 -19.70 -29.79 -27.55
C GLU A 372 -18.67 -28.80 -28.10
N TYR A 373 -17.55 -28.71 -27.42
CA TYR A 373 -16.35 -27.97 -27.81
C TYR A 373 -15.14 -28.87 -27.79
N SER A 374 -14.18 -28.63 -28.66
CA SER A 374 -12.96 -29.41 -28.73
C SER A 374 -11.74 -28.53 -28.52
N ILE A 375 -10.76 -29.05 -27.79
CA ILE A 375 -9.42 -28.48 -27.70
C ILE A 375 -8.50 -29.06 -28.78
N GLY A 376 -9.00 -30.00 -29.58
CA GLY A 376 -8.23 -30.65 -30.63
C GLY A 376 -7.16 -31.59 -30.10
N SER A 377 -6.09 -31.78 -30.86
CA SER A 377 -4.96 -32.64 -30.49
C SER A 377 -3.88 -31.93 -29.68
N SER A 378 -3.92 -30.62 -29.63
CA SER A 378 -2.90 -29.76 -28.96
C SER A 378 -3.42 -29.25 -27.64
N ARG A 379 -2.54 -29.27 -26.62
CA ARG A 379 -2.80 -28.60 -25.32
C ARG A 379 -2.83 -27.09 -25.50
N ILE A 380 -3.54 -26.41 -24.65
CA ILE A 380 -3.51 -24.95 -24.55
C ILE A 380 -2.30 -24.56 -23.70
N ASN A 381 -1.47 -23.65 -24.21
CA ASN A 381 -0.31 -23.09 -23.48
C ASN A 381 -0.63 -21.65 -23.03
N PRO A 382 -1.16 -21.45 -21.82
CA PRO A 382 -1.50 -20.12 -21.34
C PRO A 382 -0.27 -19.24 -21.14
N THR A 383 -0.29 -18.05 -21.72
CA THR A 383 0.65 -16.96 -21.44
C THR A 383 -0.06 -15.75 -20.81
N LYS A 384 -1.37 -15.84 -20.66
CA LYS A 384 -2.27 -14.85 -20.06
C LYS A 384 -3.33 -15.56 -19.23
N SER A 385 -4.02 -14.81 -18.40
CA SER A 385 -5.18 -15.28 -17.67
C SER A 385 -6.29 -15.81 -18.60
N ILE A 386 -7.01 -16.84 -18.17
CA ILE A 386 -8.10 -17.44 -18.91
C ILE A 386 -9.33 -17.58 -18.00
N CYS A 387 -10.44 -17.00 -18.42
CA CYS A 387 -11.75 -17.15 -17.78
C CYS A 387 -12.73 -17.74 -18.82
N LEU A 388 -13.20 -18.92 -18.55
CA LEU A 388 -14.22 -19.59 -19.39
C LEU A 388 -15.49 -19.77 -18.57
N LYS A 389 -16.62 -19.43 -19.13
CA LYS A 389 -17.93 -19.67 -18.49
C LYS A 389 -18.99 -20.11 -19.50
N ALA A 390 -20.09 -20.63 -18.97
CA ALA A 390 -21.35 -20.78 -19.71
C ALA A 390 -22.50 -20.27 -18.83
N ASP A 391 -23.67 -20.08 -19.43
CA ASP A 391 -24.87 -19.68 -18.74
C ASP A 391 -25.26 -20.74 -17.70
N PRO A 392 -25.40 -20.40 -16.41
CA PRO A 392 -25.74 -21.34 -15.36
C PRO A 392 -27.15 -21.93 -15.46
N GLU A 393 -28.05 -21.27 -16.18
CA GLU A 393 -29.43 -21.71 -16.37
C GLU A 393 -29.55 -22.79 -17.46
N ASN A 394 -28.50 -22.99 -18.25
CA ASN A 394 -28.46 -23.96 -19.36
C ASN A 394 -27.70 -25.24 -18.95
N ILE A 395 -27.88 -26.29 -19.79
CA ILE A 395 -27.08 -27.52 -19.67
C ILE A 395 -25.61 -27.16 -19.96
N ARG A 396 -24.70 -27.59 -19.08
CA ARG A 396 -23.28 -27.33 -19.22
C ARG A 396 -22.74 -27.81 -20.56
N PRO A 397 -22.07 -26.97 -21.33
CA PRO A 397 -21.38 -27.41 -22.51
C PRO A 397 -20.19 -28.31 -22.14
N VAL A 398 -19.92 -29.30 -23.01
CA VAL A 398 -18.85 -30.27 -22.83
C VAL A 398 -17.60 -29.84 -23.59
N VAL A 399 -16.52 -29.60 -22.89
CA VAL A 399 -15.21 -29.31 -23.47
C VAL A 399 -14.39 -30.60 -23.46
N LYS A 400 -14.15 -31.15 -24.66
CA LYS A 400 -13.33 -32.35 -24.85
C LYS A 400 -11.85 -31.97 -24.89
N GLY A 401 -11.09 -32.42 -23.89
CA GLY A 401 -9.67 -32.18 -23.74
C GLY A 401 -8.82 -32.96 -24.76
N SER A 402 -7.60 -32.50 -24.92
CA SER A 402 -6.58 -33.17 -25.75
C SER A 402 -5.98 -34.40 -25.08
N ALA A 403 -5.16 -35.13 -25.79
CA ALA A 403 -4.33 -36.19 -25.26
C ALA A 403 -3.24 -35.59 -24.33
N GLY A 404 -3.19 -36.03 -23.08
CA GLY A 404 -2.18 -35.62 -22.09
C GLY A 404 -2.66 -34.56 -21.11
N CYS A 405 -2.43 -33.30 -21.36
CA CYS A 405 -2.80 -32.18 -20.49
C CYS A 405 -3.74 -31.21 -21.23
N THR A 406 -4.76 -30.71 -20.56
CA THR A 406 -5.67 -29.74 -21.19
C THR A 406 -5.03 -28.35 -21.26
N PHE A 407 -4.49 -27.87 -20.15
CA PHE A 407 -3.77 -26.60 -20.06
C PHE A 407 -2.35 -26.84 -19.53
N GLU A 408 -1.34 -26.29 -20.18
CA GLU A 408 0.04 -26.40 -19.70
C GLU A 408 0.78 -25.08 -19.86
N ILE A 409 1.20 -24.46 -18.75
CA ILE A 409 2.08 -23.30 -18.76
C ILE A 409 3.51 -23.77 -19.03
N THR A 410 4.01 -23.46 -20.23
CA THR A 410 5.39 -23.77 -20.65
C THR A 410 6.29 -22.53 -20.68
N ALA A 411 5.74 -21.33 -20.60
CA ALA A 411 6.49 -20.09 -20.48
C ALA A 411 6.95 -19.85 -19.05
N ALA A 412 8.11 -19.23 -18.91
CA ALA A 412 8.66 -18.83 -17.62
C ALA A 412 8.31 -17.39 -17.28
N ASN A 413 8.42 -17.03 -15.98
CA ASN A 413 8.28 -15.65 -15.50
C ASN A 413 6.95 -15.01 -15.87
N LEU A 414 5.88 -15.76 -15.72
CA LEU A 414 4.51 -15.26 -15.83
C LEU A 414 4.00 -14.99 -14.42
N ASP A 415 3.44 -13.84 -14.19
CA ASP A 415 2.95 -13.45 -12.87
C ASP A 415 1.48 -13.00 -12.91
N ASN A 416 0.84 -13.03 -11.75
CA ASN A 416 -0.52 -12.55 -11.51
C ASN A 416 -1.62 -13.19 -12.38
N LEU A 417 -1.43 -14.44 -12.79
CA LEU A 417 -2.37 -15.13 -13.66
C LEU A 417 -3.65 -15.53 -12.93
N THR A 418 -4.77 -15.47 -13.64
CA THR A 418 -6.07 -15.96 -13.16
C THR A 418 -6.62 -17.01 -14.14
N PHE A 419 -7.02 -18.14 -13.57
CA PHE A 419 -7.73 -19.19 -14.30
C PHE A 419 -9.06 -19.43 -13.60
N SER A 420 -10.17 -19.18 -14.31
CA SER A 420 -11.51 -19.34 -13.77
C SER A 420 -12.38 -20.10 -14.77
N PHE A 421 -12.99 -21.17 -14.31
CA PHE A 421 -13.85 -22.04 -15.10
C PHE A 421 -15.20 -22.17 -14.39
N LYS A 422 -16.29 -21.77 -15.09
CA LYS A 422 -17.63 -21.74 -14.48
C LYS A 422 -18.69 -22.36 -15.38
N ASN A 423 -19.53 -23.21 -14.80
CA ASN A 423 -20.67 -23.84 -15.46
C ASN A 423 -20.30 -24.67 -16.69
N LEU A 424 -19.18 -25.41 -16.64
CA LEU A 424 -18.63 -26.17 -17.75
C LEU A 424 -18.46 -27.64 -17.37
N GLU A 425 -18.54 -28.52 -18.36
CA GLU A 425 -18.07 -29.89 -18.23
C GLU A 425 -16.78 -30.09 -19.02
N PHE A 426 -15.71 -30.52 -18.36
CA PHE A 426 -14.45 -30.89 -18.99
C PHE A 426 -14.31 -32.41 -18.98
N GLN A 427 -14.01 -32.96 -20.16
CA GLN A 427 -13.83 -34.40 -20.34
C GLN A 427 -12.47 -34.69 -20.93
N ALA A 428 -11.60 -35.41 -20.20
CA ALA A 428 -10.33 -35.85 -20.73
C ALA A 428 -10.53 -36.99 -21.77
N ASN A 429 -9.61 -37.07 -22.74
CA ASN A 429 -9.58 -38.19 -23.65
C ASN A 429 -9.24 -39.48 -22.88
N SER A 430 -10.09 -40.50 -23.00
CA SER A 430 -9.99 -41.75 -22.22
C SER A 430 -8.73 -42.57 -22.46
N SER A 431 -7.99 -42.33 -23.51
CA SER A 431 -6.76 -43.08 -23.88
C SER A 431 -5.47 -42.56 -23.26
N SER A 432 -5.48 -41.41 -22.58
CA SER A 432 -4.28 -40.74 -22.14
C SER A 432 -4.19 -40.55 -20.60
N ASN A 433 -2.95 -40.38 -20.14
CA ASN A 433 -2.64 -40.00 -18.77
C ASN A 433 -2.78 -38.47 -18.64
N ALA A 434 -3.99 -37.95 -18.53
CA ALA A 434 -4.25 -36.53 -18.56
C ALA A 434 -4.27 -35.88 -17.16
N ASP A 435 -3.54 -34.80 -17.03
CA ASP A 435 -3.78 -33.77 -16.02
C ASP A 435 -4.76 -32.73 -16.60
N PHE A 436 -5.47 -32.01 -15.76
CA PHE A 436 -6.30 -30.90 -16.25
C PHE A 436 -5.42 -29.66 -16.51
N PHE A 437 -4.59 -29.29 -15.54
CA PHE A 437 -3.73 -28.12 -15.59
C PHE A 437 -2.31 -28.45 -15.12
N GLN A 438 -1.32 -28.08 -15.91
CA GLN A 438 0.10 -28.24 -15.56
C GLN A 438 0.83 -26.91 -15.54
N VAL A 439 1.77 -26.75 -14.60
CA VAL A 439 2.81 -25.73 -14.62
C VAL A 439 4.14 -26.43 -14.83
N SER A 440 4.78 -26.16 -15.96
CA SER A 440 5.97 -26.91 -16.40
C SER A 440 7.23 -26.05 -16.46
N ASN A 441 7.20 -24.79 -16.03
CA ASN A 441 8.34 -23.88 -16.06
C ASN A 441 8.46 -23.02 -14.79
N ASN A 442 9.55 -22.26 -14.68
CA ASN A 442 9.94 -21.45 -13.52
C ASN A 442 9.21 -20.12 -13.41
N GLY A 443 9.10 -19.59 -12.17
CA GLY A 443 8.66 -18.23 -11.91
C GLY A 443 7.24 -17.96 -12.35
N VAL A 444 6.35 -18.95 -12.15
CA VAL A 444 4.92 -18.79 -12.50
C VAL A 444 4.13 -18.41 -11.28
N GLY A 445 3.54 -17.22 -11.29
CA GLY A 445 2.61 -16.71 -10.28
C GLY A 445 1.17 -16.85 -10.74
N ILE A 446 0.36 -17.59 -9.99
CA ILE A 446 -1.09 -17.70 -10.22
C ILE A 446 -1.81 -17.07 -9.05
N ARG A 447 -2.50 -15.96 -9.29
CA ARG A 447 -3.30 -15.26 -8.29
C ARG A 447 -4.53 -16.06 -7.87
N LEU A 448 -5.24 -16.61 -8.85
CA LEU A 448 -6.45 -17.40 -8.60
C LEU A 448 -6.56 -18.55 -9.61
N PHE A 449 -6.80 -19.73 -9.08
CA PHE A 449 -7.26 -20.89 -9.86
C PHE A 449 -8.63 -21.33 -9.34
N GLU A 450 -9.67 -21.12 -10.12
CA GLU A 450 -11.06 -21.33 -9.73
C GLU A 450 -11.78 -22.33 -10.63
N ILE A 451 -12.45 -23.28 -10.02
CA ILE A 451 -13.41 -24.19 -10.66
C ILE A 451 -14.72 -24.07 -9.89
N ASP A 452 -15.76 -23.55 -10.52
CA ASP A 452 -17.04 -23.28 -9.89
C ASP A 452 -18.19 -23.83 -10.75
N ASN A 453 -19.06 -24.58 -10.11
CA ASN A 453 -20.21 -25.24 -10.76
C ASN A 453 -19.83 -26.04 -12.02
N CYS A 454 -18.68 -26.72 -11.99
CA CYS A 454 -18.16 -27.50 -13.13
C CYS A 454 -18.25 -29.00 -12.87
N VAL A 455 -18.14 -29.77 -13.98
CA VAL A 455 -17.95 -31.21 -13.95
C VAL A 455 -16.67 -31.57 -14.67
N LEU A 456 -15.74 -32.27 -14.02
CA LEU A 456 -14.50 -32.75 -14.62
C LEU A 456 -14.51 -34.28 -14.63
N LYS A 457 -14.40 -34.88 -15.83
CA LYS A 457 -14.50 -36.33 -16.01
C LYS A 457 -13.26 -36.93 -16.64
N THR A 458 -12.97 -38.15 -16.27
CA THR A 458 -11.98 -39.03 -16.90
C THR A 458 -10.52 -38.57 -16.85
N TYR A 459 -10.20 -37.55 -16.08
CA TYR A 459 -8.80 -37.20 -15.77
C TYR A 459 -8.18 -38.30 -14.90
N LYS A 460 -6.98 -38.75 -15.28
CA LYS A 460 -6.30 -39.85 -14.57
C LYS A 460 -5.37 -39.35 -13.47
N HIS A 461 -4.79 -38.16 -13.64
CA HIS A 461 -3.79 -37.63 -12.73
C HIS A 461 -4.32 -36.49 -11.89
N SER A 462 -3.82 -35.28 -12.07
CA SER A 462 -4.12 -34.15 -11.22
C SER A 462 -5.03 -33.13 -11.89
N LEU A 463 -5.78 -32.36 -11.09
CA LEU A 463 -6.43 -31.15 -11.60
C LEU A 463 -5.42 -30.03 -11.73
N ILE A 464 -4.52 -29.88 -10.76
CA ILE A 464 -3.39 -28.95 -10.81
C ILE A 464 -2.12 -29.71 -10.51
N ARG A 465 -1.12 -29.57 -11.37
CA ARG A 465 0.20 -30.19 -11.18
C ARG A 465 1.34 -29.26 -11.55
N THR A 466 2.35 -29.17 -10.68
CA THR A 466 3.61 -28.54 -11.02
C THR A 466 4.62 -29.64 -11.41
N LYS A 467 5.31 -29.50 -12.54
CA LYS A 467 6.11 -30.60 -13.10
C LYS A 467 7.56 -30.27 -13.47
N GLY A 468 7.92 -29.02 -13.66
CA GLY A 468 9.31 -28.63 -13.95
C GLY A 468 9.96 -29.27 -15.18
N ASN A 469 9.19 -29.77 -16.15
CA ASN A 469 9.74 -30.52 -17.29
C ASN A 469 10.48 -29.65 -18.32
N ASN A 470 10.21 -28.35 -18.34
CA ASN A 470 10.76 -27.42 -19.34
C ASN A 470 11.88 -26.53 -18.74
N ILE A 471 12.47 -26.95 -17.63
CA ILE A 471 13.56 -26.22 -17.00
C ILE A 471 14.86 -26.61 -17.69
N PRO A 472 15.66 -25.66 -18.19
CA PRO A 472 16.95 -25.94 -18.78
C PRO A 472 17.89 -26.64 -17.78
N SER A 473 18.74 -27.54 -18.28
CA SER A 473 19.75 -28.20 -17.46
C SER A 473 20.65 -27.15 -16.79
N GLY A 474 20.87 -27.29 -15.48
CA GLY A 474 21.69 -26.36 -14.69
C GLY A 474 20.96 -25.13 -14.12
N VAL A 475 19.67 -24.97 -14.43
CA VAL A 475 18.84 -23.91 -13.83
C VAL A 475 18.09 -24.46 -12.61
N SER A 476 18.20 -23.80 -11.47
CA SER A 476 17.43 -24.16 -10.29
C SER A 476 15.95 -23.80 -10.50
N PHE A 477 15.06 -24.70 -10.07
CA PHE A 477 13.62 -24.44 -10.10
C PHE A 477 13.27 -23.43 -9.00
N SER A 478 12.65 -22.31 -9.38
CA SER A 478 12.18 -21.30 -8.44
C SER A 478 10.78 -21.56 -7.88
N GLY A 479 10.09 -22.59 -8.39
CA GLY A 479 8.75 -22.97 -7.98
C GLY A 479 7.64 -22.21 -8.70
N ALA A 480 6.43 -22.73 -8.57
CA ALA A 480 5.20 -22.03 -8.92
C ALA A 480 4.55 -21.51 -7.62
N VAL A 481 4.11 -20.25 -7.64
CA VAL A 481 3.42 -19.63 -6.50
C VAL A 481 1.95 -19.46 -6.86
N ILE A 482 1.06 -20.13 -6.13
CA ILE A 482 -0.38 -20.03 -6.34
C ILE A 482 -0.98 -19.35 -5.10
N SER A 483 -1.53 -18.15 -5.27
CA SER A 483 -2.09 -17.42 -4.12
C SER A 483 -3.39 -18.07 -3.62
N GLU A 484 -4.29 -18.44 -4.52
CA GLU A 484 -5.55 -19.11 -4.13
C GLU A 484 -5.96 -20.20 -5.14
N ILE A 485 -6.34 -21.35 -4.61
CA ILE A 485 -7.06 -22.40 -5.34
C ILE A 485 -8.45 -22.49 -4.75
N ARG A 486 -9.48 -22.42 -5.60
CA ARG A 486 -10.88 -22.49 -5.20
C ARG A 486 -11.64 -23.51 -6.04
N PHE A 487 -12.17 -24.53 -5.38
CA PHE A 487 -13.13 -25.46 -5.96
C PHE A 487 -14.45 -25.30 -5.22
N ASN A 488 -15.50 -24.98 -5.95
CA ASN A 488 -16.82 -24.79 -5.36
C ASN A 488 -17.90 -25.43 -6.24
N ASN A 489 -18.91 -26.01 -5.60
CA ASN A 489 -20.11 -26.53 -6.25
C ASN A 489 -19.83 -27.43 -7.47
N SER A 490 -18.74 -28.22 -7.45
CA SER A 490 -18.24 -28.93 -8.62
C SER A 490 -18.17 -30.45 -8.40
N ILE A 491 -18.18 -31.20 -9.49
CA ILE A 491 -18.08 -32.67 -9.50
C ILE A 491 -16.80 -33.09 -10.20
N PHE A 492 -15.96 -33.84 -9.52
CA PHE A 492 -14.69 -34.35 -10.00
C PHE A 492 -14.73 -35.88 -10.08
N ARG A 493 -15.04 -36.43 -11.26
CA ARG A 493 -15.08 -37.88 -11.51
C ARG A 493 -13.79 -38.32 -12.17
N MET A 494 -12.79 -38.61 -11.34
CA MET A 494 -11.50 -39.02 -11.83
C MET A 494 -11.56 -40.42 -12.43
N LYS A 495 -10.68 -40.72 -13.37
CA LYS A 495 -10.54 -42.10 -13.88
C LYS A 495 -10.06 -42.98 -12.73
N ALA A 496 -10.64 -44.17 -12.59
CA ALA A 496 -10.25 -45.10 -11.53
C ALA A 496 -8.72 -45.31 -11.50
N PRO A 497 -8.09 -45.28 -10.33
CA PRO A 497 -6.65 -45.34 -10.19
C PRO A 497 -6.13 -46.72 -10.58
N SER A 498 -5.59 -46.85 -11.77
CA SER A 498 -4.66 -47.93 -12.08
C SER A 498 -3.25 -47.35 -11.89
N ASP A 499 -2.54 -47.78 -10.85
CA ASP A 499 -1.10 -47.65 -10.70
C ASP A 499 -0.51 -46.23 -10.79
N ASN A 500 -0.29 -45.52 -9.75
CA ASN A 500 0.30 -44.19 -9.57
C ASN A 500 -0.66 -43.01 -9.59
N GLY A 501 -1.76 -43.08 -8.86
CA GLY A 501 -2.63 -41.93 -8.62
C GLY A 501 -1.85 -40.73 -8.10
N LYS A 502 -2.18 -39.58 -8.64
CA LYS A 502 -1.63 -38.28 -8.19
C LYS A 502 -2.65 -37.55 -7.33
N ALA A 503 -2.21 -36.60 -6.56
CA ALA A 503 -3.11 -35.73 -5.83
C ALA A 503 -3.96 -34.87 -6.79
N ILE A 504 -5.14 -34.47 -6.34
CA ILE A 504 -5.97 -33.49 -7.06
C ILE A 504 -5.17 -32.19 -7.24
N ILE A 505 -4.50 -31.74 -6.17
CA ILE A 505 -3.54 -30.62 -6.20
C ILE A 505 -2.17 -31.22 -5.90
N TYR A 506 -1.30 -31.27 -6.91
CA TYR A 506 0.00 -31.92 -6.80
C TYR A 506 1.14 -30.96 -7.08
N LEU A 507 1.66 -30.34 -6.01
CA LEU A 507 2.84 -29.50 -6.05
C LEU A 507 4.08 -30.38 -5.90
N GLN A 508 4.78 -30.59 -6.99
CA GLN A 508 5.81 -31.64 -7.11
C GLN A 508 7.21 -31.12 -6.97
N GLN A 509 7.43 -29.81 -7.11
CA GLN A 509 8.77 -29.25 -7.21
C GLN A 509 9.17 -28.49 -5.94
N THR A 510 10.48 -28.49 -5.66
CA THR A 510 11.04 -27.63 -4.61
C THR A 510 10.77 -26.18 -4.94
N GLY A 511 10.24 -25.40 -4.00
CA GLY A 511 9.90 -23.99 -4.19
C GLY A 511 8.46 -23.74 -4.63
N ASP A 512 7.71 -24.79 -4.97
CA ASP A 512 6.26 -24.63 -5.18
C ASP A 512 5.57 -24.17 -3.90
N ASN A 513 4.61 -23.26 -4.05
CA ASN A 513 3.84 -22.75 -2.95
C ASN A 513 2.35 -22.58 -3.31
N VAL A 514 1.49 -22.78 -2.33
CA VAL A 514 0.09 -22.33 -2.36
C VAL A 514 -0.24 -21.67 -1.04
N ASN A 515 -0.85 -20.46 -1.08
CA ASN A 515 -1.16 -19.73 0.15
C ASN A 515 -2.54 -20.10 0.69
N LYS A 516 -3.51 -20.32 -0.19
CA LYS A 516 -4.87 -20.65 0.23
C LYS A 516 -5.50 -21.70 -0.67
N VAL A 517 -6.16 -22.68 -0.07
CA VAL A 517 -6.96 -23.70 -0.75
C VAL A 517 -8.35 -23.74 -0.13
N SER A 518 -9.38 -23.55 -0.95
CA SER A 518 -10.78 -23.64 -0.55
C SER A 518 -11.48 -24.68 -1.42
N VAL A 519 -12.02 -25.72 -0.79
CA VAL A 519 -12.78 -26.78 -1.45
C VAL A 519 -14.11 -26.92 -0.74
N THR A 520 -15.18 -26.52 -1.41
CA THR A 520 -16.51 -26.44 -0.80
C THR A 520 -17.60 -26.99 -1.70
N ASN A 521 -18.62 -27.57 -1.09
CA ASN A 521 -19.85 -27.99 -1.77
C ASN A 521 -19.60 -28.86 -3.02
N SER A 522 -18.60 -29.72 -2.95
CA SER A 522 -18.08 -30.42 -4.13
C SER A 522 -18.03 -31.94 -3.92
N THR A 523 -18.14 -32.68 -5.01
CA THR A 523 -18.08 -34.14 -4.99
C THR A 523 -16.82 -34.64 -5.70
N PHE A 524 -16.12 -35.56 -5.07
CA PHE A 524 -14.90 -36.18 -5.61
C PHE A 524 -15.04 -37.69 -5.67
N GLU A 525 -14.85 -38.25 -6.86
CA GLU A 525 -14.85 -39.69 -7.09
C GLU A 525 -13.47 -40.17 -7.54
N ASN A 526 -12.98 -41.28 -6.99
CA ASN A 526 -11.74 -41.93 -7.34
C ASN A 526 -10.48 -41.05 -7.08
N THR A 527 -10.46 -40.32 -5.97
CA THR A 527 -9.32 -39.46 -5.59
C THR A 527 -8.44 -40.13 -4.55
N ILE A 528 -7.12 -39.92 -4.61
CA ILE A 528 -6.16 -40.51 -3.67
C ILE A 528 -5.72 -39.49 -2.63
N TYR A 529 -5.19 -38.36 -3.09
CA TYR A 529 -4.82 -37.22 -2.27
C TYR A 529 -5.66 -36.02 -2.69
N LEU A 530 -6.05 -35.18 -1.75
CA LEU A 530 -6.58 -33.88 -2.14
C LEU A 530 -5.44 -32.90 -2.42
N LEU A 531 -4.49 -32.80 -1.50
CA LEU A 531 -3.36 -31.88 -1.62
C LEU A 531 -2.07 -32.58 -1.23
N VAL A 532 -1.08 -32.51 -2.10
CA VAL A 532 0.32 -32.78 -1.77
C VAL A 532 1.08 -31.49 -1.97
N ASN A 533 1.57 -30.90 -0.90
CA ASN A 533 2.37 -29.69 -0.96
C ASN A 533 3.83 -30.02 -0.64
N ASN A 534 4.70 -29.81 -1.61
CA ASN A 534 6.16 -29.99 -1.47
C ASN A 534 6.86 -28.65 -1.18
N MET A 535 6.24 -27.74 -0.43
CA MET A 535 6.91 -26.52 0.00
C MET A 535 8.13 -26.83 0.86
N TYR A 536 9.27 -26.33 0.44
CA TYR A 536 10.52 -26.45 1.19
C TYR A 536 10.91 -25.17 1.93
N SER A 537 10.05 -24.13 1.89
CA SER A 537 10.32 -22.92 2.64
C SER A 537 9.83 -23.07 4.07
N SER A 538 10.73 -22.98 5.02
CA SER A 538 10.40 -22.95 6.45
C SER A 538 9.58 -21.73 6.87
N SER A 539 9.43 -20.76 5.99
CA SER A 539 8.62 -19.53 6.17
C SER A 539 7.26 -19.59 5.46
N GLY A 540 6.97 -20.62 4.69
CA GLY A 540 5.70 -20.77 3.97
C GLY A 540 4.52 -21.02 4.90
N SER A 541 3.39 -20.38 4.61
CA SER A 541 2.12 -20.61 5.29
C SER A 541 1.05 -20.96 4.27
N VAL A 542 0.18 -21.91 4.61
CA VAL A 542 -0.94 -22.31 3.78
C VAL A 542 -2.23 -22.42 4.62
N ASP A 543 -3.30 -21.84 4.11
CA ASP A 543 -4.63 -21.97 4.70
C ASP A 543 -5.48 -22.89 3.83
N VAL A 544 -5.85 -24.04 4.38
CA VAL A 544 -6.65 -25.07 3.68
C VAL A 544 -8.00 -25.20 4.35
N SER A 545 -9.06 -25.05 3.57
CA SER A 545 -10.45 -25.27 4.00
C SER A 545 -11.15 -26.28 3.09
N ILE A 546 -11.63 -27.35 3.66
CA ILE A 546 -12.31 -28.46 2.96
C ILE A 546 -13.64 -28.69 3.69
N CYS A 547 -14.73 -28.13 3.16
CA CYS A 547 -16.01 -28.08 3.87
C CYS A 547 -17.19 -28.49 2.98
N ASN A 548 -18.11 -29.24 3.52
CA ASN A 548 -19.36 -29.66 2.84
C ASN A 548 -19.09 -30.41 1.52
N ASN A 549 -18.13 -31.32 1.52
CA ASN A 549 -17.82 -32.10 0.32
C ASN A 549 -18.18 -33.59 0.49
N THR A 550 -18.52 -34.26 -0.60
CA THR A 550 -18.67 -35.69 -0.67
C THR A 550 -17.50 -36.33 -1.40
N PHE A 551 -16.79 -37.25 -0.74
CA PHE A 551 -15.67 -38.00 -1.31
C PHE A 551 -16.06 -39.48 -1.40
N VAL A 552 -15.98 -40.05 -2.60
CA VAL A 552 -16.27 -41.48 -2.79
C VAL A 552 -15.09 -42.17 -3.47
N ASN A 553 -14.85 -43.43 -3.03
CA ASN A 553 -13.75 -44.24 -3.57
C ASN A 553 -12.40 -43.56 -3.52
N THR A 554 -12.01 -43.06 -2.36
CA THR A 554 -10.70 -42.46 -2.13
C THR A 554 -9.66 -43.56 -1.91
N ALA A 555 -9.29 -44.26 -2.98
CA ALA A 555 -8.42 -45.42 -2.91
C ALA A 555 -7.02 -45.10 -3.43
N GLY A 556 -6.02 -45.11 -2.54
CA GLY A 556 -4.60 -45.04 -2.91
C GLY A 556 -3.88 -46.37 -2.69
N THR A 557 -2.77 -46.56 -3.38
CA THR A 557 -1.82 -47.66 -3.10
C THR A 557 -0.71 -47.15 -2.18
N GLY A 558 -0.48 -47.83 -1.04
CA GLY A 558 0.61 -47.50 -0.13
C GLY A 558 0.27 -46.44 0.94
N THR A 559 1.26 -45.66 1.36
CA THR A 559 1.11 -44.60 2.38
C THR A 559 0.41 -43.37 1.79
N SER A 560 -0.89 -43.42 1.68
CA SER A 560 -1.70 -42.33 1.14
C SER A 560 -2.25 -41.46 2.26
N TYR A 561 -2.20 -40.15 2.05
CA TYR A 561 -2.79 -39.17 2.96
C TYR A 561 -3.91 -38.42 2.22
N PHE A 562 -4.97 -38.07 2.91
CA PHE A 562 -6.00 -37.21 2.36
C PHE A 562 -5.44 -35.79 2.10
N VAL A 563 -4.68 -35.26 3.07
CA VAL A 563 -3.89 -34.04 2.94
C VAL A 563 -2.48 -34.28 3.42
N ARG A 564 -1.48 -33.88 2.67
CA ARG A 564 -0.06 -34.00 3.02
C ARG A 564 0.66 -32.69 2.89
N PHE A 565 1.28 -32.27 3.97
CA PHE A 565 2.26 -31.16 3.99
C PHE A 565 3.66 -31.70 4.28
N VAL A 566 4.67 -31.04 3.71
CA VAL A 566 6.06 -31.30 4.09
C VAL A 566 6.41 -30.64 5.41
N ASN A 567 7.48 -31.08 6.05
CA ASN A 567 7.95 -30.50 7.30
C ASN A 567 8.30 -29.02 7.12
N GLY A 568 7.94 -28.19 8.10
CA GLY A 568 8.22 -26.76 8.09
C GLY A 568 7.08 -25.86 7.57
N VAL A 569 6.09 -26.42 6.87
CA VAL A 569 4.89 -25.65 6.47
C VAL A 569 4.06 -25.30 7.70
N LYS A 570 3.65 -24.05 7.79
CA LYS A 570 2.75 -23.52 8.83
C LYS A 570 1.37 -23.19 8.25
N GLY A 571 0.42 -22.82 9.09
CA GLY A 571 -0.89 -22.33 8.66
C GLY A 571 -2.05 -23.08 9.30
N THR A 572 -3.16 -23.12 8.58
CA THR A 572 -4.41 -23.72 9.09
C THR A 572 -4.92 -24.82 8.17
N LEU A 573 -5.51 -25.87 8.77
CA LEU A 573 -6.21 -26.91 8.07
C LEU A 573 -7.59 -27.08 8.71
N ASN A 574 -8.62 -26.66 7.98
CA ASN A 574 -10.01 -26.80 8.39
C ASN A 574 -10.70 -27.88 7.54
N ILE A 575 -11.13 -28.96 8.15
CA ILE A 575 -11.85 -30.06 7.47
C ILE A 575 -13.13 -30.32 8.25
N GLN A 576 -14.27 -29.94 7.69
CA GLN A 576 -15.52 -30.04 8.41
C GLN A 576 -16.71 -30.30 7.48
N ASP A 577 -17.69 -30.93 8.05
CA ASP A 577 -18.99 -31.19 7.40
C ASP A 577 -18.84 -32.00 6.10
N ASN A 578 -17.83 -32.87 6.01
CA ASN A 578 -17.62 -33.71 4.83
C ASN A 578 -18.15 -35.12 5.00
N LEU A 579 -18.54 -35.74 3.90
CA LEU A 579 -18.99 -37.14 3.84
C LEU A 579 -18.03 -37.98 2.98
N PHE A 580 -17.64 -39.13 3.48
CA PHE A 580 -16.76 -40.06 2.80
C PHE A 580 -17.49 -41.41 2.60
N GLY A 581 -17.46 -41.94 1.37
CA GLY A 581 -18.15 -43.21 1.05
C GLY A 581 -17.37 -44.12 0.10
N GLY A 582 -17.86 -45.31 -0.11
CA GLY A 582 -17.25 -46.33 -0.94
C GLY A 582 -16.00 -46.93 -0.30
N THR A 583 -14.93 -47.01 -1.05
CA THR A 583 -13.68 -47.64 -0.59
C THR A 583 -12.62 -46.63 -0.20
N SER A 584 -11.82 -46.95 0.82
CA SER A 584 -10.61 -46.21 1.16
C SER A 584 -9.40 -47.16 1.33
N ASN A 585 -8.20 -46.65 1.13
CA ASN A 585 -6.97 -47.43 1.26
C ASN A 585 -5.87 -46.64 2.01
N PHE A 586 -6.22 -46.00 3.12
CA PHE A 586 -5.26 -45.35 4.00
C PHE A 586 -4.56 -46.35 4.89
N VAL A 587 -3.25 -46.55 4.71
CA VAL A 587 -2.48 -47.58 5.40
C VAL A 587 -1.98 -47.08 6.76
N THR A 588 -1.59 -45.83 6.89
CA THR A 588 -0.91 -45.34 8.11
C THR A 588 -1.61 -44.18 8.79
N SER A 589 -2.09 -43.19 8.07
CA SER A 589 -2.80 -42.04 8.61
C SER A 589 -3.60 -41.34 7.51
N ALA A 590 -4.82 -40.95 7.80
CA ALA A 590 -5.62 -40.19 6.84
C ALA A 590 -5.14 -38.74 6.71
N LEU A 591 -4.40 -38.21 7.69
CA LEU A 591 -3.99 -36.82 7.73
C LEU A 591 -2.50 -36.62 8.00
N VAL A 592 -1.99 -35.69 7.29
CA VAL A 592 -0.84 -34.78 7.46
C VAL A 592 0.37 -35.27 8.24
N SER A 593 1.50 -35.23 7.59
CA SER A 593 2.83 -35.51 8.18
C SER A 593 3.43 -34.33 8.97
N ASN A 594 2.70 -33.21 9.19
CA ASN A 594 3.26 -32.00 9.78
C ASN A 594 2.51 -31.56 11.05
N ASN A 595 3.26 -31.31 12.13
CA ASN A 595 2.73 -30.88 13.43
C ASN A 595 2.68 -29.34 13.61
N GLN A 596 3.15 -28.57 12.65
CA GLN A 596 3.16 -27.08 12.70
C GLN A 596 1.90 -26.45 12.11
N VAL A 597 1.01 -27.24 11.56
CA VAL A 597 -0.28 -26.78 11.01
C VAL A 597 -1.36 -26.90 12.09
N THR A 598 -2.06 -25.79 12.36
CA THR A 598 -3.22 -25.79 13.26
C THR A 598 -4.39 -26.47 12.57
N LYS A 599 -4.95 -27.49 13.22
CA LYS A 599 -6.01 -28.33 12.63
C LYS A 599 -7.35 -28.08 13.32
N THR A 600 -8.40 -27.86 12.53
CA THR A 600 -9.79 -27.89 12.96
C THR A 600 -10.51 -28.98 12.18
N ILE A 601 -10.81 -30.07 12.86
CA ILE A 601 -11.46 -31.24 12.24
C ILE A 601 -12.73 -31.52 13.03
N ARG A 602 -13.88 -31.43 12.37
CA ARG A 602 -15.16 -31.65 13.04
C ARG A 602 -16.25 -32.09 12.07
N ASN A 603 -17.22 -32.77 12.58
CA ASN A 603 -18.44 -33.13 11.89
C ASN A 603 -18.23 -33.81 10.52
N ASN A 604 -17.16 -34.62 10.39
CA ASN A 604 -16.92 -35.40 9.18
C ASN A 604 -17.45 -36.84 9.44
N TYR A 605 -18.16 -37.37 8.46
CA TYR A 605 -18.74 -38.69 8.51
C TYR A 605 -18.20 -39.61 7.42
N CYS A 606 -18.19 -40.90 7.68
CA CYS A 606 -17.85 -41.87 6.64
C CYS A 606 -18.75 -43.13 6.73
N THR A 607 -18.94 -43.78 5.59
CA THR A 607 -19.62 -45.07 5.53
C THR A 607 -18.71 -46.18 6.07
N GLU A 608 -19.31 -47.34 6.38
CA GLU A 608 -18.58 -48.50 6.88
C GLU A 608 -17.51 -49.00 5.90
N GLY A 609 -17.81 -49.00 4.60
CA GLY A 609 -16.88 -49.39 3.54
C GLY A 609 -15.64 -48.54 3.47
N TRP A 610 -15.81 -47.23 3.71
CA TRP A 610 -14.71 -46.26 3.73
C TRP A 610 -13.91 -46.29 5.02
N TYR A 611 -14.54 -46.60 6.17
CA TYR A 611 -13.91 -46.49 7.48
C TYR A 611 -12.64 -47.35 7.62
N LYS A 612 -11.62 -46.78 8.19
CA LYS A 612 -10.41 -47.46 8.67
C LYS A 612 -10.06 -46.95 10.06
N GLU A 613 -9.53 -47.80 10.91
CA GLU A 613 -9.12 -47.43 12.27
C GLU A 613 -8.08 -46.31 12.28
N THR A 614 -7.27 -46.23 11.24
CA THR A 614 -6.29 -45.14 11.02
C THR A 614 -6.92 -43.78 10.75
N ALA A 615 -8.23 -43.72 10.53
CA ALA A 615 -8.99 -42.50 10.27
C ALA A 615 -9.94 -42.12 11.43
N LYS A 616 -9.90 -42.81 12.55
CA LYS A 616 -10.85 -42.61 13.66
C LYS A 616 -10.90 -41.20 14.25
N ASP A 617 -9.74 -40.50 14.25
CA ASP A 617 -9.62 -39.12 14.74
C ASP A 617 -10.06 -38.08 13.72
N PHE A 618 -10.42 -38.54 12.52
CA PHE A 618 -10.75 -37.69 11.39
C PHE A 618 -12.23 -37.75 11.02
N VAL A 619 -12.87 -38.92 11.12
CA VAL A 619 -14.25 -39.13 10.70
C VAL A 619 -15.04 -39.90 11.72
N THR A 620 -16.34 -39.65 11.80
CA THR A 620 -17.31 -40.44 12.53
C THR A 620 -17.88 -41.53 11.61
N LYS A 621 -17.82 -42.79 12.05
CA LYS A 621 -18.38 -43.90 11.28
C LYS A 621 -19.92 -43.81 11.27
N SER A 622 -20.50 -43.88 10.08
CA SER A 622 -21.95 -43.99 9.85
C SER A 622 -22.33 -45.42 9.45
N ALA A 623 -23.45 -45.58 8.77
CA ALA A 623 -23.96 -46.84 8.27
C ALA A 623 -23.21 -47.32 7.01
N SER A 624 -23.65 -48.42 6.40
CA SER A 624 -23.10 -48.93 5.14
C SER A 624 -23.37 -47.96 3.97
N ASP A 625 -22.61 -48.11 2.89
CA ASP A 625 -22.80 -47.30 1.66
C ASP A 625 -24.25 -47.41 1.14
N ALA A 626 -24.81 -48.63 1.15
CA ALA A 626 -26.17 -48.90 0.67
C ALA A 626 -27.26 -48.27 1.58
N GLU A 627 -26.95 -48.02 2.84
CA GLU A 627 -27.87 -47.32 3.77
C GLU A 627 -27.76 -45.82 3.65
N VAL A 628 -26.56 -45.30 3.38
CA VAL A 628 -26.29 -43.83 3.28
C VAL A 628 -26.68 -43.28 1.93
N PHE A 629 -26.25 -43.89 0.83
CA PHE A 629 -26.47 -43.41 -0.54
C PHE A 629 -27.63 -44.15 -1.24
N THR A 630 -28.30 -43.48 -2.15
CA THR A 630 -29.35 -44.06 -2.98
C THR A 630 -28.78 -45.15 -3.88
N ASP A 631 -27.75 -44.86 -4.68
CA ASP A 631 -27.06 -45.83 -5.53
C ASP A 631 -25.64 -45.41 -5.82
N LEU A 632 -24.71 -45.76 -4.94
CA LEU A 632 -23.27 -45.42 -5.11
C LEU A 632 -22.70 -45.98 -6.41
N THR A 633 -23.16 -47.14 -6.90
CA THR A 633 -22.64 -47.80 -8.09
C THR A 633 -22.93 -46.98 -9.35
N ASN A 634 -24.12 -46.40 -9.43
CA ASN A 634 -24.53 -45.54 -10.54
C ASN A 634 -24.27 -44.04 -10.29
N PHE A 635 -23.51 -43.74 -9.23
CA PHE A 635 -23.18 -42.36 -8.83
C PHE A 635 -24.40 -41.50 -8.44
N ASP A 636 -25.45 -42.14 -7.92
CA ASP A 636 -26.53 -41.45 -7.22
C ASP A 636 -26.18 -41.37 -5.73
N LEU A 637 -25.56 -40.25 -5.36
CA LEU A 637 -25.07 -40.02 -4.01
C LEU A 637 -26.11 -39.33 -3.12
N THR A 638 -27.38 -39.26 -3.55
CA THR A 638 -28.48 -38.72 -2.75
C THR A 638 -28.56 -39.45 -1.42
N LEU A 639 -28.54 -38.66 -0.34
CA LEU A 639 -28.55 -39.21 1.03
C LEU A 639 -29.91 -39.74 1.39
N LYS A 640 -29.94 -40.95 1.90
CA LYS A 640 -31.15 -41.54 2.43
C LYS A 640 -31.52 -40.92 3.77
N THR A 641 -32.78 -40.54 3.92
CA THR A 641 -33.33 -40.00 5.17
C THR A 641 -33.19 -41.01 6.30
N GLY A 642 -33.04 -40.51 7.54
CA GLY A 642 -32.91 -41.35 8.75
C GLY A 642 -31.49 -41.82 9.05
N THR A 643 -30.50 -41.54 8.21
CA THR A 643 -29.08 -41.80 8.51
C THR A 643 -28.47 -40.70 9.36
N THR A 644 -27.41 -41.03 10.10
CA THR A 644 -26.65 -40.03 10.88
C THR A 644 -26.00 -38.97 9.98
N ALA A 645 -25.51 -39.35 8.81
CA ALA A 645 -24.96 -38.44 7.82
C ALA A 645 -26.01 -37.43 7.31
N TYR A 646 -27.22 -37.92 7.01
CA TYR A 646 -28.34 -37.03 6.61
C TYR A 646 -28.70 -36.07 7.74
N SER A 647 -28.88 -36.59 8.97
CA SER A 647 -29.26 -35.78 10.14
C SER A 647 -28.20 -34.75 10.53
N ALA A 648 -26.92 -35.05 10.27
CA ALA A 648 -25.81 -34.15 10.50
C ALA A 648 -25.63 -33.10 9.39
N ASN A 649 -26.42 -33.20 8.31
CA ASN A 649 -26.34 -32.28 7.14
C ASN A 649 -24.91 -32.15 6.58
N VAL A 650 -24.25 -33.28 6.32
CA VAL A 650 -22.86 -33.33 5.89
C VAL A 650 -22.73 -33.80 4.46
N GLY A 651 -21.65 -33.37 3.81
CA GLY A 651 -21.38 -33.67 2.42
C GLY A 651 -21.75 -32.53 1.48
N ASP A 652 -21.69 -32.81 0.19
CA ASP A 652 -22.07 -31.87 -0.85
C ASP A 652 -23.59 -31.62 -0.79
N PRO A 653 -24.02 -30.36 -0.65
CA PRO A 653 -25.44 -30.03 -0.50
C PRO A 653 -26.35 -30.51 -1.62
N ARG A 654 -25.85 -30.73 -2.83
CA ARG A 654 -26.64 -31.26 -3.98
C ARG A 654 -27.21 -32.66 -3.74
N TRP A 655 -26.64 -33.40 -2.81
CA TRP A 655 -27.06 -34.74 -2.48
C TRP A 655 -27.93 -34.84 -1.21
N ILE A 656 -28.16 -33.70 -0.57
CA ILE A 656 -28.99 -33.60 0.64
C ILE A 656 -30.35 -33.05 0.21
N ASN A 657 -31.37 -33.92 0.16
CA ASN A 657 -32.75 -33.54 -0.22
C ASN A 657 -33.60 -33.17 1.00
#